data_2c582fb5cb9e3486af55e85f81c6b3cf
#
_entry.id   2c582fb5cb9e3486af55e85f81c6b3cf
#
_cell.length_a   1.000
_cell.length_b   1.000
_cell.length_c   1.000
_cell.angle_alpha   90.00
_cell.angle_beta   90.00
_cell.angle_gamma   90.00
#
_symmetry.space_group_name_H-M   'P 1'
#
loop_
_entity.id
_entity.type
_entity.pdbx_description
1 polymer ?
#
loop_
_entity_poly.entity_id
_entity_poly.type
_entity_poly.pdbx_seq_one_letter_code
_entity_poly.pdbx_strand_id
1 'polypeptide(L)'
;MKNAEIIQQLNLEQKCALLSGETVFTTRGYKKAGIPSITLSDGPNGVRKQAGAADHLGLNPSVPATCFPTAATVACSWDPALGEQVGQAMGEEAAAQEVSVLLGPGLNTKRSPLCGRNFEYFSEDPYLSGKMAAGYVRGIQSEGISACPKHFAVNSQELRRMASDSVVDERSLRELYLTGFEIVVKEAHPKTIMSSYNLINGTYANENAHLLQDILRKDWGFDGAVVTDWGGSNDHALGVKNGSTLEMPAPGGDAVRELLKAVETGKITEADVDARLDELLTLVFDTHAAVENHSREFDADAHHALARRAAAESTVLLKNEEGLLPLAAGARVAVIGDFAETPRYQGAGSSAVNSIKVDTFLECLKESGLNSVGFATGFDRQGKPDAAKKAEAAALAAKADVVLLCLGLDEIKESEGLDRADMKLADNQIELLQAVQQANPNTVVVLSAGASLETPWLTHCKALVYGALGGQAGAGAMVDVLTGKVNPSGKLAETWANAYEHTPAKDNFAGKGRTVQYREGLYVGYRYYQTAGVPVAFPFGYGLSYTNFAYSDLKADAHSVTLTVKNTGNRAGAEIVQLYIAKPDAKVFRPAQELKAFAKVQLAAGESKTVTLTLDDKAFRYWNTKTDSWEVEGGSYEIRVGASSADIRLTAVVEVAGTEAPNPYAGKSLPHYESGKVQSVPDAEWETLMGRLIPEDKVRIDRNMTLGELNHSRSPICWLVWLVLHTLLTASYKRGKPDLNVMFQYNMPLRALAKMTNGAISMGMVDGIVMEAKGFWIIGLCRVIVEAVKNVILNVQLEGRLRNS
;
A
#
# COMPACT_ATOMS: atom_id res chain seq x y z
N MET A 1 -24.47 -21.59 -8.51
CA MET A 1 -24.89 -20.20 -8.31
C MET A 1 -25.82 -20.12 -7.11
N LYS A 2 -25.51 -19.27 -6.15
CA LYS A 2 -26.31 -19.05 -4.92
C LYS A 2 -27.59 -18.25 -5.22
N ASN A 3 -27.54 -17.36 -6.19
CA ASN A 3 -28.63 -16.42 -6.52
C ASN A 3 -29.35 -16.73 -7.85
N ALA A 4 -29.36 -17.99 -8.27
CA ALA A 4 -29.87 -18.41 -9.58
C ALA A 4 -31.31 -17.96 -9.85
N GLU A 5 -32.20 -18.02 -8.85
CA GLU A 5 -33.62 -17.62 -8.99
C GLU A 5 -33.79 -16.13 -9.31
N ILE A 6 -32.96 -15.27 -8.69
CA ILE A 6 -32.99 -13.83 -8.94
C ILE A 6 -32.39 -13.54 -10.32
N ILE A 7 -31.25 -14.18 -10.65
CA ILE A 7 -30.57 -13.99 -11.92
C ILE A 7 -31.49 -14.36 -13.10
N GLN A 8 -32.31 -15.44 -12.99
CA GLN A 8 -33.26 -15.86 -14.01
C GLN A 8 -34.40 -14.86 -14.24
N GLN A 9 -34.75 -14.02 -13.27
CA GLN A 9 -35.78 -12.98 -13.39
C GLN A 9 -35.27 -11.74 -14.14
N LEU A 10 -33.98 -11.58 -14.30
CA LEU A 10 -33.35 -10.42 -14.95
C LEU A 10 -33.16 -10.68 -16.44
N ASN A 11 -33.45 -9.68 -17.26
CA ASN A 11 -33.06 -9.71 -18.66
C ASN A 11 -31.55 -9.40 -18.80
N LEU A 12 -30.97 -9.73 -19.96
CA LEU A 12 -29.53 -9.57 -20.19
C LEU A 12 -29.05 -8.11 -20.00
N GLU A 13 -29.88 -7.11 -20.36
CA GLU A 13 -29.56 -5.70 -20.21
C GLU A 13 -29.42 -5.30 -18.73
N GLN A 14 -30.32 -5.80 -17.87
CA GLN A 14 -30.26 -5.61 -16.43
C GLN A 14 -29.04 -6.32 -15.80
N LYS A 15 -28.77 -7.57 -16.23
CA LYS A 15 -27.58 -8.32 -15.79
C LYS A 15 -26.29 -7.57 -16.09
N CYS A 16 -26.14 -7.09 -17.32
CA CYS A 16 -25.00 -6.29 -17.74
C CYS A 16 -24.86 -4.97 -16.96
N ALA A 17 -25.99 -4.30 -16.66
CA ALA A 17 -25.97 -3.03 -15.95
C ALA A 17 -25.56 -3.17 -14.49
N LEU A 18 -25.83 -4.30 -13.84
CA LEU A 18 -25.42 -4.58 -12.45
C LEU A 18 -23.89 -4.72 -12.32
N LEU A 19 -23.18 -5.14 -13.37
CA LEU A 19 -21.73 -5.37 -13.31
C LEU A 19 -20.89 -4.09 -13.40
N SER A 20 -21.52 -2.91 -13.30
CA SER A 20 -20.83 -1.61 -13.19
C SER A 20 -21.50 -0.72 -12.15
N GLY A 21 -20.73 0.21 -11.58
CA GLY A 21 -21.23 1.18 -10.61
C GLY A 21 -22.36 2.07 -11.19
N GLU A 22 -23.29 2.46 -10.34
CA GLU A 22 -24.33 3.46 -10.66
C GLU A 22 -23.84 4.87 -10.42
N THR A 23 -23.10 5.06 -9.35
CA THR A 23 -22.40 6.32 -9.03
C THR A 23 -20.91 6.05 -8.78
N VAL A 24 -20.20 7.08 -8.34
CA VAL A 24 -18.76 6.96 -8.04
C VAL A 24 -18.49 5.89 -6.96
N PHE A 25 -19.42 5.68 -6.02
CA PHE A 25 -19.24 4.79 -4.87
C PHE A 25 -20.43 3.88 -4.58
N THR A 26 -21.41 3.74 -5.48
CA THR A 26 -22.55 2.85 -5.25
C THR A 26 -22.76 1.88 -6.39
N THR A 27 -23.24 0.69 -6.05
CA THR A 27 -23.73 -0.30 -7.03
C THR A 27 -25.15 0.05 -7.47
N ARG A 28 -25.56 -0.50 -8.60
CA ARG A 28 -26.95 -0.39 -9.07
C ARG A 28 -27.87 -1.31 -8.27
N GLY A 29 -29.05 -0.78 -7.89
CA GLY A 29 -30.12 -1.57 -7.26
C GLY A 29 -31.30 -1.78 -8.21
N TYR A 30 -32.05 -2.89 -8.04
CA TYR A 30 -33.33 -3.14 -8.72
C TYR A 30 -34.39 -3.52 -7.70
N LYS A 31 -35.18 -2.54 -7.26
CA LYS A 31 -36.20 -2.76 -6.22
C LYS A 31 -37.22 -3.82 -6.56
N LYS A 32 -37.65 -3.92 -7.83
CA LYS A 32 -38.60 -4.95 -8.29
C LYS A 32 -38.06 -6.36 -8.16
N ALA A 33 -36.77 -6.56 -8.33
CA ALA A 33 -36.09 -7.83 -8.15
C ALA A 33 -35.55 -8.02 -6.72
N GLY A 34 -35.84 -7.09 -5.79
CA GLY A 34 -35.34 -7.18 -4.41
C GLY A 34 -33.84 -6.97 -4.27
N ILE A 35 -33.16 -6.36 -5.27
CA ILE A 35 -31.71 -6.11 -5.24
C ILE A 35 -31.45 -4.72 -4.70
N PRO A 36 -30.86 -4.57 -3.51
CA PRO A 36 -30.48 -3.27 -2.96
C PRO A 36 -29.21 -2.72 -3.65
N SER A 37 -29.03 -1.41 -3.58
CA SER A 37 -27.75 -0.76 -3.86
C SER A 37 -26.89 -0.78 -2.60
N ILE A 38 -25.59 -1.00 -2.73
CA ILE A 38 -24.64 -0.92 -1.61
C ILE A 38 -23.61 0.17 -1.86
N THR A 39 -23.04 0.71 -0.77
CA THR A 39 -22.01 1.74 -0.79
C THR A 39 -20.62 1.14 -0.58
N LEU A 40 -19.69 1.51 -1.44
CA LEU A 40 -18.26 1.31 -1.26
C LEU A 40 -17.64 2.62 -0.72
N SER A 41 -16.55 2.56 0.02
CA SER A 41 -15.86 3.76 0.50
C SER A 41 -14.36 3.53 0.61
N ASP A 42 -13.58 4.55 0.29
CA ASP A 42 -12.16 4.56 0.64
C ASP A 42 -11.99 4.43 2.16
N GLY A 43 -10.84 3.89 2.58
CA GLY A 43 -10.59 3.77 3.99
C GLY A 43 -9.55 2.75 4.42
N PRO A 44 -8.28 2.78 3.91
CA PRO A 44 -7.25 1.85 4.37
C PRO A 44 -6.78 2.11 5.82
N ASN A 45 -7.00 3.31 6.35
CA ASN A 45 -6.65 3.69 7.73
C ASN A 45 -7.76 4.49 8.45
N GLY A 46 -9.00 4.36 8.01
CA GLY A 46 -10.21 4.99 8.53
C GLY A 46 -11.21 5.26 7.44
N VAL A 47 -12.49 5.30 7.77
CA VAL A 47 -13.57 5.46 6.79
C VAL A 47 -13.49 6.83 6.12
N ARG A 48 -13.61 6.86 4.78
CA ARG A 48 -13.64 8.09 4.02
C ARG A 48 -14.87 8.15 3.12
N LYS A 49 -16.05 8.07 3.72
CA LYS A 49 -17.31 8.25 3.01
C LYS A 49 -17.47 9.70 2.59
N GLN A 50 -17.53 9.96 1.28
CA GLN A 50 -17.68 11.31 0.75
C GLN A 50 -19.05 11.89 1.06
N ALA A 51 -19.08 13.18 1.45
CA ALA A 51 -20.31 13.93 1.73
C ALA A 51 -20.65 14.84 0.54
N GLY A 52 -21.74 14.56 -0.16
CA GLY A 52 -22.15 15.35 -1.31
C GLY A 52 -21.59 14.86 -2.64
N ALA A 53 -21.13 15.78 -3.52
CA ALA A 53 -20.57 15.40 -4.81
C ALA A 53 -19.26 14.63 -4.64
N ALA A 54 -19.21 13.41 -5.20
CA ALA A 54 -18.04 12.54 -5.11
C ALA A 54 -16.95 12.94 -6.11
N ASP A 55 -15.69 12.79 -5.72
CA ASP A 55 -14.50 12.91 -6.58
C ASP A 55 -13.61 11.66 -6.52
N HIS A 56 -12.67 11.55 -7.47
CA HIS A 56 -11.79 10.39 -7.60
C HIS A 56 -10.47 10.48 -6.82
N LEU A 57 -10.12 11.66 -6.29
CA LEU A 57 -8.85 11.92 -5.62
C LEU A 57 -8.99 12.22 -4.13
N GLY A 58 -10.24 12.28 -3.65
CA GLY A 58 -10.48 12.54 -2.25
C GLY A 58 -10.27 13.99 -1.82
N LEU A 59 -10.59 14.94 -2.68
CA LEU A 59 -10.47 16.37 -2.38
C LEU A 59 -11.75 16.95 -1.78
N ASN A 60 -12.90 16.31 -2.05
CA ASN A 60 -14.18 16.74 -1.51
C ASN A 60 -14.34 16.33 -0.03
N PRO A 61 -15.13 17.08 0.74
CA PRO A 61 -15.40 16.76 2.13
C PRO A 61 -15.94 15.35 2.32
N SER A 62 -15.48 14.66 3.35
CA SER A 62 -15.98 13.36 3.77
C SER A 62 -16.63 13.43 5.16
N VAL A 63 -17.42 12.42 5.47
CA VAL A 63 -18.01 12.26 6.80
C VAL A 63 -16.88 12.10 7.81
N PRO A 64 -16.94 12.75 8.99
CA PRO A 64 -15.92 12.56 10.03
C PRO A 64 -15.83 11.10 10.49
N ALA A 65 -14.60 10.64 10.67
CA ALA A 65 -14.29 9.28 11.11
C ALA A 65 -12.98 9.25 11.92
N THR A 66 -12.69 8.14 12.58
CA THR A 66 -11.41 7.96 13.26
C THR A 66 -10.30 7.70 12.24
N CYS A 67 -9.27 8.53 12.25
CA CYS A 67 -8.05 8.28 11.49
C CYS A 67 -7.09 7.45 12.34
N PHE A 68 -7.02 6.14 12.05
CA PHE A 68 -6.05 5.22 12.65
C PHE A 68 -4.65 5.43 12.05
N PRO A 69 -3.59 4.90 12.68
CA PRO A 69 -2.26 4.89 12.09
C PRO A 69 -2.27 4.20 10.72
N THR A 70 -1.45 4.67 9.79
CA THR A 70 -1.35 4.07 8.44
C THR A 70 -0.84 2.63 8.49
N ALA A 71 -1.07 1.85 7.42
CA ALA A 71 -0.61 0.47 7.34
C ALA A 71 0.90 0.35 7.55
N ALA A 72 1.70 1.27 6.97
CA ALA A 72 3.14 1.32 7.20
C ALA A 72 3.52 1.51 8.67
N THR A 73 2.70 2.25 9.42
CA THR A 73 2.89 2.48 10.85
C THR A 73 2.52 1.23 11.64
N VAL A 74 1.30 0.70 11.46
CA VAL A 74 0.83 -0.46 12.22
C VAL A 74 1.67 -1.70 11.92
N ALA A 75 2.23 -1.84 10.73
CA ALA A 75 3.17 -2.91 10.41
C ALA A 75 4.39 -2.95 11.34
N CYS A 76 4.84 -1.78 11.83
CA CYS A 76 5.94 -1.69 12.80
C CYS A 76 5.57 -2.30 14.17
N SER A 77 4.29 -2.53 14.48
CA SER A 77 3.89 -3.26 15.69
C SER A 77 4.20 -4.76 15.62
N TRP A 78 4.30 -5.32 14.41
CA TRP A 78 4.41 -6.77 14.16
C TRP A 78 3.36 -7.59 14.90
N ASP A 79 2.16 -7.03 15.03
CA ASP A 79 1.06 -7.58 15.81
C ASP A 79 -0.23 -7.69 14.98
N PRO A 80 -0.48 -8.84 14.32
CA PRO A 80 -1.72 -9.04 13.57
C PRO A 80 -3.00 -8.93 14.41
N ALA A 81 -2.92 -9.22 15.72
CA ALA A 81 -4.09 -9.09 16.61
C ALA A 81 -4.42 -7.62 16.89
N LEU A 82 -3.42 -6.75 17.01
CA LEU A 82 -3.64 -5.30 17.04
C LEU A 82 -4.23 -4.81 15.71
N GLY A 83 -3.71 -5.33 14.59
CA GLY A 83 -4.28 -5.06 13.25
C GLY A 83 -5.76 -5.46 13.15
N GLU A 84 -6.15 -6.59 13.73
CA GLU A 84 -7.54 -7.07 13.77
C GLU A 84 -8.44 -6.14 14.60
N GLN A 85 -7.97 -5.65 15.76
CA GLN A 85 -8.72 -4.68 16.57
C GLN A 85 -8.92 -3.35 15.84
N VAL A 86 -7.90 -2.83 15.17
CA VAL A 86 -8.00 -1.63 14.32
C VAL A 86 -8.98 -1.88 13.18
N GLY A 87 -8.88 -3.03 12.52
CA GLY A 87 -9.81 -3.45 11.46
C GLY A 87 -11.25 -3.51 11.94
N GLN A 88 -11.50 -4.07 13.13
CA GLN A 88 -12.84 -4.13 13.74
C GLN A 88 -13.41 -2.74 13.96
N ALA A 89 -12.66 -1.83 14.58
CA ALA A 89 -13.12 -0.45 14.81
C ALA A 89 -13.43 0.28 13.49
N MET A 90 -12.60 0.09 12.46
CA MET A 90 -12.91 0.64 11.12
C MET A 90 -14.16 0.01 10.51
N GLY A 91 -14.39 -1.29 10.70
CA GLY A 91 -15.59 -2.00 10.27
C GLY A 91 -16.85 -1.47 10.94
N GLU A 92 -16.81 -1.25 12.26
CA GLU A 92 -17.88 -0.67 13.05
C GLU A 92 -18.26 0.74 12.55
N GLU A 93 -17.28 1.63 12.35
CA GLU A 93 -17.54 2.96 11.79
C GLU A 93 -18.09 2.92 10.37
N ALA A 94 -17.57 2.01 9.52
CA ALA A 94 -18.05 1.84 8.16
C ALA A 94 -19.51 1.38 8.13
N ALA A 95 -19.87 0.37 8.91
CA ALA A 95 -21.25 -0.12 9.02
C ALA A 95 -22.20 0.95 9.59
N ALA A 96 -21.77 1.69 10.62
CA ALA A 96 -22.51 2.81 11.19
C ALA A 96 -22.77 3.94 10.17
N GLN A 97 -21.83 4.15 9.25
CA GLN A 97 -21.94 5.09 8.13
C GLN A 97 -22.59 4.49 6.86
N GLU A 98 -23.23 3.32 6.95
CA GLU A 98 -23.90 2.66 5.81
C GLU A 98 -22.94 2.31 4.64
N VAL A 99 -21.69 1.94 4.96
CA VAL A 99 -20.71 1.45 4.01
C VAL A 99 -20.67 -0.06 4.07
N SER A 100 -20.91 -0.71 2.94
CA SER A 100 -20.94 -2.18 2.80
C SER A 100 -19.57 -2.76 2.42
N VAL A 101 -18.74 -1.96 1.74
CA VAL A 101 -17.38 -2.38 1.32
C VAL A 101 -16.38 -1.29 1.66
N LEU A 102 -15.44 -1.59 2.55
CA LEU A 102 -14.34 -0.70 2.90
C LEU A 102 -13.12 -1.04 2.02
N LEU A 103 -12.66 -0.06 1.21
CA LEU A 103 -11.60 -0.24 0.21
C LEU A 103 -10.20 -0.22 0.87
N GLY A 104 -9.87 -1.32 1.48
CA GLY A 104 -8.62 -1.55 2.19
C GLY A 104 -8.59 -2.94 2.84
N PRO A 105 -7.44 -3.34 3.38
CA PRO A 105 -6.15 -2.62 3.45
C PRO A 105 -5.34 -2.68 2.14
N GLY A 106 -4.40 -1.72 1.97
CA GLY A 106 -3.38 -1.78 0.93
C GLY A 106 -2.21 -2.66 1.36
N LEU A 107 -1.74 -3.57 0.49
CA LEU A 107 -0.66 -4.50 0.84
C LEU A 107 0.36 -4.78 -0.28
N ASN A 108 0.50 -3.89 -1.26
CA ASN A 108 1.54 -4.01 -2.26
C ASN A 108 2.93 -3.98 -1.60
N THR A 109 3.85 -4.76 -2.16
CA THR A 109 5.23 -4.80 -1.68
C THR A 109 5.92 -3.44 -1.87
N LYS A 110 6.58 -2.93 -0.83
CA LYS A 110 7.41 -1.73 -0.89
C LYS A 110 8.69 -2.02 -1.67
N ARG A 111 8.59 -1.95 -3.00
CA ARG A 111 9.68 -2.26 -3.93
C ARG A 111 10.77 -1.19 -3.94
N SER A 112 10.36 0.07 -3.91
CA SER A 112 11.24 1.23 -3.88
C SER A 112 10.81 2.20 -2.79
N PRO A 113 11.75 2.80 -2.06
CA PRO A 113 11.44 3.82 -1.05
C PRO A 113 10.81 5.08 -1.65
N LEU A 114 10.90 5.27 -2.97
CA LEU A 114 10.35 6.46 -3.64
C LEU A 114 8.88 6.33 -4.01
N CYS A 115 8.24 5.15 -3.90
CA CYS A 115 6.82 5.02 -4.19
C CYS A 115 5.99 5.91 -3.26
N GLY A 116 5.18 6.80 -3.83
CA GLY A 116 4.42 7.81 -3.10
C GLY A 116 3.40 7.23 -2.12
N ARG A 117 2.88 6.02 -2.38
CA ARG A 117 1.90 5.33 -1.54
C ARG A 117 2.51 4.33 -0.55
N ASN A 118 3.84 4.34 -0.32
CA ASN A 118 4.46 3.45 0.66
C ASN A 118 3.87 3.59 2.07
N PHE A 119 3.36 4.76 2.44
CA PHE A 119 2.68 4.97 3.73
C PHE A 119 1.42 4.09 3.88
N GLU A 120 0.78 3.70 2.78
CA GLU A 120 -0.46 2.93 2.72
C GLU A 120 -0.23 1.42 2.69
N TYR A 121 1.02 0.98 2.49
CA TYR A 121 1.42 -0.43 2.38
C TYR A 121 2.21 -0.88 3.60
N PHE A 122 2.01 -2.14 4.03
CA PHE A 122 2.61 -2.65 5.27
C PHE A 122 4.13 -2.74 5.20
N SER A 123 4.71 -3.51 4.28
CA SER A 123 6.11 -3.92 4.36
C SER A 123 6.76 -4.17 3.00
N GLU A 124 8.09 -4.25 3.00
CA GLU A 124 8.90 -4.83 1.92
C GLU A 124 8.86 -6.37 1.93
N ASP A 125 8.43 -6.96 3.06
CA ASP A 125 8.32 -8.40 3.24
C ASP A 125 6.88 -8.88 3.04
N PRO A 126 6.62 -9.85 2.13
CA PRO A 126 5.27 -10.32 1.82
C PRO A 126 4.65 -11.14 2.95
N TYR A 127 5.45 -11.82 3.79
CA TYR A 127 4.92 -12.59 4.90
C TYR A 127 4.38 -11.66 6.00
N LEU A 128 5.17 -10.66 6.40
CA LEU A 128 4.72 -9.63 7.35
C LEU A 128 3.49 -8.87 6.80
N SER A 129 3.54 -8.43 5.54
CA SER A 129 2.40 -7.74 4.89
C SER A 129 1.14 -8.59 4.90
N GLY A 130 1.25 -9.87 4.53
CA GLY A 130 0.12 -10.78 4.46
C GLY A 130 -0.52 -11.05 5.83
N LYS A 131 0.30 -11.31 6.87
CA LYS A 131 -0.20 -11.57 8.22
C LYS A 131 -0.87 -10.35 8.84
N MET A 132 -0.29 -9.16 8.67
CA MET A 132 -0.88 -7.90 9.14
C MET A 132 -2.20 -7.60 8.41
N ALA A 133 -2.20 -7.70 7.08
CA ALA A 133 -3.39 -7.48 6.27
C ALA A 133 -4.52 -8.49 6.56
N ALA A 134 -4.18 -9.76 6.81
CA ALA A 134 -5.18 -10.78 7.19
C ALA A 134 -5.86 -10.42 8.51
N GLY A 135 -5.13 -9.89 9.49
CA GLY A 135 -5.71 -9.35 10.72
C GLY A 135 -6.73 -8.24 10.43
N TYR A 136 -6.34 -7.23 9.66
CA TYR A 136 -7.25 -6.15 9.25
C TYR A 136 -8.52 -6.65 8.57
N VAL A 137 -8.38 -7.60 7.62
CA VAL A 137 -9.53 -8.17 6.89
C VAL A 137 -10.48 -8.90 7.83
N ARG A 138 -9.97 -9.72 8.76
CA ARG A 138 -10.81 -10.39 9.75
C ARG A 138 -11.55 -9.39 10.64
N GLY A 139 -10.83 -8.35 11.11
CA GLY A 139 -11.44 -7.31 11.94
C GLY A 139 -12.55 -6.55 11.21
N ILE A 140 -12.29 -6.04 9.99
CA ILE A 140 -13.31 -5.33 9.21
C ILE A 140 -14.53 -6.22 8.96
N GLN A 141 -14.30 -7.48 8.58
CA GLN A 141 -15.38 -8.41 8.24
C GLN A 141 -16.14 -8.95 9.44
N SER A 142 -15.62 -8.83 10.68
CA SER A 142 -16.35 -9.21 11.91
C SER A 142 -17.60 -8.38 12.12
N GLU A 143 -17.66 -7.16 11.53
CA GLU A 143 -18.83 -6.27 11.55
C GLU A 143 -19.84 -6.56 10.41
N GLY A 144 -19.62 -7.65 9.66
CA GLY A 144 -20.49 -8.15 8.59
C GLY A 144 -20.31 -7.46 7.24
N ILE A 145 -19.59 -6.36 7.16
CA ILE A 145 -19.24 -5.70 5.88
C ILE A 145 -18.09 -6.42 5.16
N SER A 146 -17.71 -5.94 4.00
CA SER A 146 -16.56 -6.46 3.26
C SER A 146 -15.32 -5.58 3.43
N ALA A 147 -14.18 -6.18 3.73
CA ALA A 147 -12.89 -5.61 3.40
C ALA A 147 -12.58 -5.80 1.91
N CYS A 148 -11.75 -4.92 1.33
CA CYS A 148 -11.31 -5.01 -0.06
C CYS A 148 -9.79 -4.84 -0.16
N PRO A 149 -9.01 -5.90 0.11
CA PRO A 149 -7.55 -5.86 -0.03
C PRO A 149 -7.13 -5.36 -1.41
N LYS A 150 -6.08 -4.49 -1.46
CA LYS A 150 -5.68 -3.78 -2.68
C LYS A 150 -4.17 -3.54 -2.72
N HIS A 151 -3.56 -3.32 -3.89
CA HIS A 151 -4.11 -3.39 -5.25
C HIS A 151 -3.55 -4.63 -5.94
N PHE A 152 -4.39 -5.57 -6.33
CA PHE A 152 -4.02 -6.88 -6.86
C PHE A 152 -3.76 -6.81 -8.37
N ALA A 153 -2.49 -6.77 -8.85
CA ALA A 153 -1.24 -6.87 -8.11
C ALA A 153 -0.11 -6.04 -8.79
N VAL A 154 1.07 -6.05 -8.18
CA VAL A 154 2.31 -5.46 -8.73
C VAL A 154 2.17 -3.96 -9.05
N ASN A 155 1.44 -3.22 -8.22
CA ASN A 155 1.27 -1.77 -8.30
C ASN A 155 2.16 -1.09 -7.25
N SER A 156 3.46 -0.96 -7.55
CA SER A 156 4.48 -0.47 -6.60
C SER A 156 5.07 0.88 -7.01
N GLN A 157 4.33 1.68 -7.80
CA GLN A 157 4.68 3.04 -8.22
C GLN A 157 3.43 3.85 -8.55
N GLU A 158 3.57 5.18 -8.56
CA GLU A 158 2.48 6.09 -8.89
C GLU A 158 2.59 6.67 -10.32
N LEU A 159 3.82 6.88 -10.79
CA LEU A 159 4.03 7.42 -12.14
C LEU A 159 3.39 6.52 -13.20
N ARG A 160 2.44 7.10 -13.97
CA ARG A 160 1.71 6.41 -15.06
C ARG A 160 1.09 5.07 -14.64
N ARG A 161 0.70 4.90 -13.39
CA ARG A 161 0.17 3.65 -12.83
C ARG A 161 -0.98 3.03 -13.64
N MET A 162 -1.81 3.87 -14.33
CA MET A 162 -2.93 3.40 -15.16
C MET A 162 -2.52 2.95 -16.57
N ALA A 163 -1.25 3.11 -16.97
CA ALA A 163 -0.77 2.82 -18.32
C ALA A 163 0.59 2.11 -18.36
N SER A 164 1.23 1.90 -17.21
CA SER A 164 2.52 1.22 -17.12
C SER A 164 2.36 -0.30 -17.12
N ASP A 165 3.31 -1.00 -17.76
CA ASP A 165 3.41 -2.46 -17.75
C ASP A 165 4.49 -2.90 -16.78
N SER A 166 4.09 -3.54 -15.69
CA SER A 166 4.98 -4.17 -14.71
C SER A 166 5.50 -5.48 -15.29
N VAL A 167 6.73 -5.46 -15.81
CA VAL A 167 7.39 -6.63 -16.39
C VAL A 167 8.13 -7.35 -15.29
N VAL A 168 7.63 -8.51 -14.88
CA VAL A 168 8.11 -9.29 -13.73
C VAL A 168 8.22 -10.77 -14.10
N ASP A 169 9.26 -11.45 -13.62
CA ASP A 169 9.39 -12.90 -13.79
C ASP A 169 8.39 -13.65 -12.91
N GLU A 170 7.97 -14.85 -13.35
CA GLU A 170 6.91 -15.63 -12.69
C GLU A 170 7.28 -16.01 -11.25
N ARG A 171 8.55 -16.30 -10.98
CA ARG A 171 9.00 -16.67 -9.65
C ARG A 171 8.89 -15.49 -8.67
N SER A 172 9.38 -14.31 -9.06
CA SER A 172 9.25 -13.10 -8.27
C SER A 172 7.78 -12.66 -8.11
N LEU A 173 6.98 -12.84 -9.15
CA LEU A 173 5.53 -12.61 -9.08
C LEU A 173 4.91 -13.45 -7.96
N ARG A 174 5.13 -14.77 -7.95
CA ARG A 174 4.54 -15.72 -6.99
C ARG A 174 5.11 -15.58 -5.58
N GLU A 175 6.45 -15.55 -5.44
CA GLU A 175 7.13 -15.60 -4.14
C GLU A 175 7.09 -14.28 -3.40
N LEU A 176 7.12 -13.14 -4.11
CA LEU A 176 7.25 -11.82 -3.51
C LEU A 176 5.96 -10.99 -3.63
N TYR A 177 5.46 -10.77 -4.85
CA TYR A 177 4.38 -9.81 -5.07
C TYR A 177 2.99 -10.36 -4.77
N LEU A 178 2.79 -11.68 -4.84
CA LEU A 178 1.51 -12.34 -4.63
C LEU A 178 1.38 -13.05 -3.27
N THR A 179 2.48 -13.43 -2.61
CA THR A 179 2.43 -14.18 -1.34
C THR A 179 1.63 -13.46 -0.24
N GLY A 180 1.73 -12.12 -0.13
CA GLY A 180 0.91 -11.38 0.83
C GLY A 180 -0.59 -11.50 0.57
N PHE A 181 -1.00 -11.42 -0.70
CA PHE A 181 -2.39 -11.61 -1.11
C PHE A 181 -2.85 -13.07 -0.92
N GLU A 182 -2.00 -14.06 -1.21
CA GLU A 182 -2.30 -15.47 -0.95
C GLU A 182 -2.62 -15.70 0.54
N ILE A 183 -1.80 -15.14 1.44
CA ILE A 183 -2.04 -15.23 2.89
C ILE A 183 -3.40 -14.64 3.25
N VAL A 184 -3.71 -13.45 2.76
CA VAL A 184 -4.98 -12.77 3.02
C VAL A 184 -6.17 -13.58 2.51
N VAL A 185 -6.11 -14.10 1.28
CA VAL A 185 -7.21 -14.90 0.69
C VAL A 185 -7.42 -16.18 1.48
N LYS A 186 -6.34 -16.90 1.81
CA LYS A 186 -6.42 -18.21 2.48
C LYS A 186 -6.70 -18.13 3.98
N GLU A 187 -6.29 -17.07 4.66
CA GLU A 187 -6.41 -16.97 6.13
C GLU A 187 -7.52 -16.03 6.60
N ALA A 188 -7.97 -15.10 5.77
CA ALA A 188 -8.99 -14.12 6.14
C ALA A 188 -10.23 -14.12 5.24
N HIS A 189 -10.23 -14.84 4.13
CA HIS A 189 -11.36 -15.02 3.23
C HIS A 189 -12.09 -13.72 2.89
N PRO A 190 -11.42 -12.74 2.25
CA PRO A 190 -12.04 -11.47 1.92
C PRO A 190 -13.21 -11.66 0.96
N LYS A 191 -14.34 -10.95 1.21
CA LYS A 191 -15.51 -10.97 0.33
C LYS A 191 -15.26 -10.25 -1.00
N THR A 192 -14.31 -9.30 -1.01
CA THR A 192 -13.87 -8.59 -2.22
C THR A 192 -12.36 -8.46 -2.27
N ILE A 193 -11.83 -8.25 -3.48
CA ILE A 193 -10.44 -7.85 -3.74
C ILE A 193 -10.44 -6.81 -4.86
N MET A 194 -9.55 -5.79 -4.78
CA MET A 194 -9.46 -4.77 -5.82
C MET A 194 -8.29 -5.08 -6.76
N SER A 195 -8.59 -5.19 -8.06
CA SER A 195 -7.55 -5.31 -9.10
C SER A 195 -6.80 -3.99 -9.28
N SER A 196 -5.51 -4.07 -9.63
CA SER A 196 -4.68 -2.88 -9.81
C SER A 196 -4.86 -2.23 -11.18
N TYR A 197 -4.36 -0.99 -11.31
CA TYR A 197 -4.44 -0.19 -12.54
C TYR A 197 -3.54 -0.67 -13.68
N ASN A 198 -2.37 -1.22 -13.34
CA ASN A 198 -1.27 -1.47 -14.25
C ASN A 198 -1.47 -2.73 -15.11
N LEU A 199 -0.72 -2.81 -16.20
CA LEU A 199 -0.51 -4.09 -16.87
C LEU A 199 0.47 -4.94 -16.05
N ILE A 200 0.34 -6.26 -16.18
CA ILE A 200 1.30 -7.23 -15.70
C ILE A 200 1.70 -8.08 -16.90
N ASN A 201 2.95 -7.97 -17.31
CA ASN A 201 3.46 -8.73 -18.45
C ASN A 201 2.63 -8.56 -19.73
N GLY A 202 2.16 -7.33 -20.00
CA GLY A 202 1.45 -6.96 -21.22
C GLY A 202 -0.09 -7.03 -21.14
N THR A 203 -0.67 -7.48 -20.01
CA THR A 203 -2.12 -7.59 -19.84
C THR A 203 -2.57 -6.80 -18.61
N TYR A 204 -3.62 -5.98 -18.72
CA TYR A 204 -4.18 -5.26 -17.57
C TYR A 204 -4.62 -6.21 -16.47
N ALA A 205 -4.32 -5.88 -15.21
CA ALA A 205 -4.59 -6.75 -14.06
C ALA A 205 -6.06 -7.20 -14.00
N ASN A 206 -7.02 -6.31 -14.29
CA ASN A 206 -8.45 -6.60 -14.23
C ASN A 206 -9.00 -7.47 -15.38
N GLU A 207 -8.20 -7.77 -16.39
CA GLU A 207 -8.56 -8.66 -17.51
C GLU A 207 -7.56 -9.81 -17.70
N ASN A 208 -6.62 -9.97 -16.76
CA ASN A 208 -5.57 -10.97 -16.83
C ASN A 208 -6.06 -12.33 -16.32
N ALA A 209 -6.30 -13.27 -17.26
CA ALA A 209 -6.78 -14.61 -16.95
C ALA A 209 -5.83 -15.38 -16.02
N HIS A 210 -4.50 -15.31 -16.26
CA HIS A 210 -3.51 -15.93 -15.40
C HIS A 210 -3.61 -15.45 -13.95
N LEU A 211 -3.73 -14.13 -13.76
CA LEU A 211 -3.85 -13.54 -12.42
C LEU A 211 -5.19 -13.88 -11.75
N LEU A 212 -6.31 -13.67 -12.45
CA LEU A 212 -7.65 -13.71 -11.84
C LEU A 212 -8.27 -15.13 -11.84
N GLN A 213 -8.08 -15.93 -12.91
CA GLN A 213 -8.65 -17.27 -12.99
C GLN A 213 -7.71 -18.33 -12.43
N ASP A 214 -6.45 -18.38 -12.96
CA ASP A 214 -5.55 -19.46 -12.58
C ASP A 214 -5.06 -19.26 -11.14
N ILE A 215 -4.52 -18.10 -10.79
CA ILE A 215 -3.92 -17.86 -9.48
C ILE A 215 -5.00 -17.59 -8.42
N LEU A 216 -5.76 -16.49 -8.58
CA LEU A 216 -6.68 -16.03 -7.53
C LEU A 216 -7.80 -17.03 -7.25
N ARG A 217 -8.50 -17.49 -8.31
CA ARG A 217 -9.67 -18.33 -8.14
C ARG A 217 -9.34 -19.83 -8.04
N LYS A 218 -8.53 -20.35 -8.95
CA LYS A 218 -8.23 -21.79 -9.00
C LYS A 218 -7.20 -22.21 -7.95
N ASP A 219 -6.03 -21.54 -7.88
CA ASP A 219 -4.96 -21.95 -6.95
C ASP A 219 -5.27 -21.57 -5.51
N TRP A 220 -5.91 -20.42 -5.26
CA TRP A 220 -6.18 -19.94 -3.91
C TRP A 220 -7.62 -20.16 -3.44
N GLY A 221 -8.55 -20.46 -4.34
CA GLY A 221 -9.94 -20.73 -4.00
C GLY A 221 -10.77 -19.49 -3.69
N PHE A 222 -10.40 -18.31 -4.19
CA PHE A 222 -11.18 -17.08 -3.99
C PHE A 222 -12.53 -17.17 -4.71
N ASP A 223 -13.61 -17.02 -3.97
CA ASP A 223 -15.00 -17.09 -4.44
C ASP A 223 -15.75 -15.75 -4.34
N GLY A 224 -15.08 -14.70 -3.88
CA GLY A 224 -15.62 -13.36 -3.73
C GLY A 224 -15.65 -12.54 -5.02
N ALA A 225 -16.04 -11.27 -4.90
CA ALA A 225 -16.12 -10.33 -6.00
C ALA A 225 -14.78 -9.59 -6.23
N VAL A 226 -14.34 -9.53 -7.48
CA VAL A 226 -13.20 -8.67 -7.90
C VAL A 226 -13.76 -7.32 -8.33
N VAL A 227 -13.34 -6.25 -7.63
CA VAL A 227 -13.68 -4.86 -7.94
C VAL A 227 -12.51 -4.23 -8.69
N THR A 228 -12.76 -3.48 -9.76
CA THR A 228 -11.68 -2.73 -10.41
C THR A 228 -11.27 -1.53 -9.55
N ASP A 229 -10.01 -1.15 -9.59
CA ASP A 229 -9.63 0.19 -9.16
C ASP A 229 -10.32 1.24 -10.07
N TRP A 230 -10.52 2.46 -9.57
CA TRP A 230 -11.41 3.47 -10.17
C TRP A 230 -10.95 3.93 -11.56
N GLY A 231 -11.69 3.50 -12.59
CA GLY A 231 -11.32 3.76 -13.99
C GLY A 231 -10.20 2.86 -14.53
N GLY A 232 -9.81 1.83 -13.79
CA GLY A 232 -8.75 0.89 -14.17
C GLY A 232 -9.13 -0.07 -15.30
N SER A 233 -10.42 -0.29 -15.54
CA SER A 233 -10.89 -1.18 -16.60
C SER A 233 -10.41 -0.73 -18.00
N ASN A 234 -9.86 -1.67 -18.78
CA ASN A 234 -9.49 -1.44 -20.17
C ASN A 234 -10.50 -2.12 -21.13
N ASP A 235 -10.71 -3.41 -20.99
CA ASP A 235 -11.73 -4.20 -21.72
C ASP A 235 -12.65 -4.85 -20.70
N HIS A 236 -13.83 -4.27 -20.48
CA HIS A 236 -14.78 -4.74 -19.48
C HIS A 236 -15.27 -6.16 -19.77
N ALA A 237 -15.53 -6.47 -21.05
CA ALA A 237 -15.99 -7.80 -21.45
C ALA A 237 -14.93 -8.87 -21.18
N LEU A 238 -13.65 -8.58 -21.47
CA LEU A 238 -12.54 -9.48 -21.14
C LEU A 238 -12.39 -9.61 -19.62
N GLY A 239 -12.59 -8.52 -18.89
CA GLY A 239 -12.61 -8.56 -17.42
C GLY A 239 -13.66 -9.51 -16.90
N VAL A 240 -14.92 -9.39 -17.32
CA VAL A 240 -16.03 -10.29 -16.96
C VAL A 240 -15.70 -11.75 -17.27
N LYS A 241 -15.21 -12.03 -18.47
CA LYS A 241 -14.79 -13.37 -18.88
C LYS A 241 -13.71 -13.95 -17.98
N ASN A 242 -12.73 -13.13 -17.61
CA ASN A 242 -11.51 -13.54 -16.91
C ASN A 242 -11.58 -13.39 -15.39
N GLY A 243 -12.75 -13.02 -14.83
CA GLY A 243 -12.96 -13.07 -13.38
C GLY A 243 -13.11 -11.77 -12.66
N SER A 244 -13.09 -10.61 -13.35
CA SER A 244 -13.44 -9.31 -12.78
C SER A 244 -14.95 -9.17 -12.65
N THR A 245 -15.43 -8.73 -11.46
CA THR A 245 -16.86 -8.78 -11.13
C THR A 245 -17.54 -7.43 -11.30
N LEU A 246 -16.99 -6.37 -10.72
CA LEU A 246 -17.61 -5.05 -10.66
C LEU A 246 -16.69 -3.97 -11.24
N GLU A 247 -17.10 -3.33 -12.32
CA GLU A 247 -16.38 -2.19 -12.88
C GLU A 247 -16.75 -0.89 -12.15
N MET A 248 -15.78 -0.24 -11.53
CA MET A 248 -15.94 1.05 -10.87
C MET A 248 -15.14 2.16 -11.58
N PRO A 249 -15.54 3.46 -11.46
CA PRO A 249 -16.67 3.96 -10.67
C PRO A 249 -18.03 3.79 -11.36
N ALA A 250 -18.36 4.61 -12.35
CA ALA A 250 -19.61 4.58 -13.08
C ALA A 250 -19.33 4.94 -14.56
N PRO A 251 -19.04 3.97 -15.42
CA PRO A 251 -18.81 4.21 -16.84
C PRO A 251 -20.10 4.54 -17.60
N GLY A 252 -21.27 4.43 -16.93
CA GLY A 252 -22.58 4.72 -17.49
C GLY A 252 -23.03 3.69 -18.51
N GLY A 253 -23.95 4.06 -19.41
CA GLY A 253 -24.54 3.15 -20.39
C GLY A 253 -23.54 2.56 -21.39
N ASP A 254 -22.33 3.11 -21.49
CA ASP A 254 -21.32 2.60 -22.43
C ASP A 254 -20.82 1.20 -22.02
N ALA A 255 -20.60 0.95 -20.72
CA ALA A 255 -20.23 -0.37 -20.21
C ALA A 255 -21.31 -1.43 -20.46
N VAL A 256 -22.57 -1.07 -20.26
CA VAL A 256 -23.70 -1.97 -20.54
C VAL A 256 -23.71 -2.37 -22.03
N ARG A 257 -23.57 -1.39 -22.92
CA ARG A 257 -23.50 -1.64 -24.38
C ARG A 257 -22.28 -2.47 -24.78
N GLU A 258 -21.15 -2.28 -24.11
CA GLU A 258 -19.93 -3.08 -24.32
C GLU A 258 -20.20 -4.55 -24.03
N LEU A 259 -20.81 -4.89 -22.88
CA LEU A 259 -21.14 -6.26 -22.50
C LEU A 259 -22.21 -6.88 -23.42
N LEU A 260 -23.31 -6.14 -23.70
CA LEU A 260 -24.35 -6.62 -24.60
C LEU A 260 -23.80 -7.00 -25.98
N LYS A 261 -22.97 -6.10 -26.54
CA LYS A 261 -22.29 -6.38 -27.82
C LYS A 261 -21.34 -7.56 -27.72
N ALA A 262 -20.64 -7.71 -26.62
CA ALA A 262 -19.71 -8.83 -26.42
C ALA A 262 -20.44 -10.19 -26.35
N VAL A 263 -21.61 -10.23 -25.74
CA VAL A 263 -22.48 -11.43 -25.74
C VAL A 263 -23.02 -11.68 -27.16
N GLU A 264 -23.55 -10.64 -27.83
CA GLU A 264 -24.09 -10.74 -29.20
C GLU A 264 -23.05 -11.26 -30.19
N THR A 265 -21.79 -10.83 -30.06
CA THR A 265 -20.70 -11.24 -30.94
C THR A 265 -20.01 -12.55 -30.53
N GLY A 266 -20.40 -13.15 -29.41
CA GLY A 266 -19.80 -14.37 -28.88
C GLY A 266 -18.40 -14.19 -28.27
N LYS A 267 -17.99 -12.94 -27.97
CA LYS A 267 -16.73 -12.63 -27.26
C LYS A 267 -16.78 -13.16 -25.84
N ILE A 268 -17.94 -13.03 -25.18
CA ILE A 268 -18.30 -13.62 -23.88
C ILE A 268 -19.63 -14.32 -24.01
N THR A 269 -19.99 -15.14 -23.03
CA THR A 269 -21.30 -15.81 -22.94
C THR A 269 -22.17 -15.15 -21.86
N GLU A 270 -23.50 -15.38 -21.93
CA GLU A 270 -24.38 -14.98 -20.84
C GLU A 270 -24.03 -15.69 -19.53
N ALA A 271 -23.51 -16.91 -19.60
CA ALA A 271 -23.03 -17.64 -18.43
C ALA A 271 -21.84 -16.97 -17.75
N ASP A 272 -20.95 -16.31 -18.51
CA ASP A 272 -19.86 -15.50 -17.93
C ASP A 272 -20.43 -14.30 -17.15
N VAL A 273 -21.47 -13.65 -17.69
CA VAL A 273 -22.18 -12.55 -17.01
C VAL A 273 -22.87 -13.06 -15.75
N ASP A 274 -23.61 -14.17 -15.84
CA ASP A 274 -24.33 -14.78 -14.72
C ASP A 274 -23.39 -15.19 -13.59
N ALA A 275 -22.21 -15.72 -13.90
CA ALA A 275 -21.22 -16.09 -12.90
C ALA A 275 -20.71 -14.87 -12.11
N ARG A 276 -20.41 -13.77 -12.78
CA ARG A 276 -19.98 -12.52 -12.10
C ARG A 276 -21.14 -11.91 -11.32
N LEU A 277 -22.35 -11.98 -11.85
CA LEU A 277 -23.53 -11.46 -11.17
C LEU A 277 -23.84 -12.26 -9.89
N ASP A 278 -23.65 -13.56 -9.86
CA ASP A 278 -23.83 -14.39 -8.66
C ASP A 278 -22.85 -13.97 -7.53
N GLU A 279 -21.60 -13.66 -7.88
CA GLU A 279 -20.61 -13.14 -6.94
C GLU A 279 -21.04 -11.76 -6.39
N LEU A 280 -21.45 -10.84 -7.28
CA LEU A 280 -21.91 -9.51 -6.88
C LEU A 280 -23.16 -9.57 -5.98
N LEU A 281 -24.16 -10.37 -6.35
CA LEU A 281 -25.40 -10.50 -5.58
C LEU A 281 -25.14 -11.12 -4.20
N THR A 282 -24.22 -12.09 -4.11
CA THR A 282 -23.79 -12.65 -2.83
C THR A 282 -23.20 -11.55 -1.95
N LEU A 283 -22.27 -10.74 -2.48
CA LEU A 283 -21.70 -9.59 -1.76
C LEU A 283 -22.79 -8.60 -1.31
N VAL A 284 -23.68 -8.22 -2.24
CA VAL A 284 -24.74 -7.22 -2.00
C VAL A 284 -25.66 -7.67 -0.88
N PHE A 285 -26.18 -8.90 -0.93
CA PHE A 285 -27.13 -9.37 0.09
C PHE A 285 -26.48 -9.54 1.46
N ASP A 286 -25.29 -10.16 1.51
CA ASP A 286 -24.57 -10.40 2.75
C ASP A 286 -24.26 -9.08 3.48
N THR A 287 -23.69 -8.10 2.75
CA THR A 287 -23.26 -6.84 3.37
C THR A 287 -24.39 -5.85 3.62
N HIS A 288 -25.40 -5.82 2.75
CA HIS A 288 -26.58 -4.95 2.95
C HIS A 288 -27.34 -5.35 4.23
N ALA A 289 -27.59 -6.64 4.42
CA ALA A 289 -28.28 -7.13 5.63
C ALA A 289 -27.50 -6.79 6.92
N ALA A 290 -26.18 -6.89 6.89
CA ALA A 290 -25.33 -6.51 8.02
C ALA A 290 -25.45 -5.01 8.35
N VAL A 291 -25.31 -4.16 7.33
CA VAL A 291 -25.41 -2.69 7.47
C VAL A 291 -26.81 -2.25 7.95
N GLU A 292 -27.88 -2.83 7.43
CA GLU A 292 -29.26 -2.52 7.83
C GLU A 292 -29.50 -2.77 9.33
N ASN A 293 -28.90 -3.81 9.88
CA ASN A 293 -29.06 -4.23 11.26
C ASN A 293 -28.00 -3.63 12.22
N HIS A 294 -27.02 -2.90 11.69
CA HIS A 294 -25.94 -2.32 12.51
C HIS A 294 -26.38 -1.04 13.22
N SER A 295 -25.75 -0.76 14.40
CA SER A 295 -25.90 0.52 15.08
C SER A 295 -25.42 1.67 14.18
N ARG A 296 -26.07 2.83 14.28
CA ARG A 296 -25.63 4.07 13.62
C ARG A 296 -24.69 4.90 14.51
N GLU A 297 -24.39 4.40 15.69
CA GLU A 297 -23.51 5.05 16.68
C GLU A 297 -22.32 4.14 16.98
N PHE A 298 -21.17 4.73 17.22
CA PHE A 298 -19.94 4.08 17.67
C PHE A 298 -19.24 4.93 18.73
N ASP A 299 -18.37 4.33 19.54
CA ASP A 299 -17.63 5.02 20.60
C ASP A 299 -16.35 5.66 20.04
N ALA A 300 -16.43 6.92 19.61
CA ALA A 300 -15.32 7.67 19.04
C ALA A 300 -14.14 7.87 20.03
N ASP A 301 -14.42 7.95 21.35
CA ASP A 301 -13.37 8.09 22.36
C ASP A 301 -12.62 6.75 22.58
N ALA A 302 -13.33 5.62 22.56
CA ALA A 302 -12.69 4.30 22.58
C ALA A 302 -11.84 4.05 21.32
N HIS A 303 -12.33 4.45 20.13
CA HIS A 303 -11.57 4.37 18.89
C HIS A 303 -10.35 5.29 18.89
N HIS A 304 -10.46 6.51 19.43
CA HIS A 304 -9.33 7.40 19.61
C HIS A 304 -8.26 6.80 20.55
N ALA A 305 -8.70 6.19 21.67
CA ALA A 305 -7.80 5.50 22.59
C ALA A 305 -7.11 4.29 21.93
N LEU A 306 -7.84 3.52 21.09
CA LEU A 306 -7.27 2.43 20.31
C LEU A 306 -6.24 2.95 19.29
N ALA A 307 -6.54 4.05 18.58
CA ALA A 307 -5.62 4.69 17.65
C ALA A 307 -4.31 5.13 18.36
N ARG A 308 -4.42 5.72 19.58
CA ARG A 308 -3.26 6.09 20.41
C ARG A 308 -2.42 4.88 20.80
N ARG A 309 -3.05 3.80 21.25
CA ARG A 309 -2.38 2.55 21.62
C ARG A 309 -1.69 1.94 20.39
N ALA A 310 -2.37 1.85 19.26
CA ALA A 310 -1.82 1.29 18.02
C ALA A 310 -0.59 2.10 17.55
N ALA A 311 -0.64 3.43 17.62
CA ALA A 311 0.50 4.28 17.30
C ALA A 311 1.66 4.08 18.27
N ALA A 312 1.40 3.99 19.59
CA ALA A 312 2.43 3.82 20.60
C ALA A 312 3.15 2.47 20.48
N GLU A 313 2.40 1.38 20.27
CA GLU A 313 2.94 0.03 20.07
C GLU A 313 3.69 -0.13 18.73
N SER A 314 3.44 0.78 17.78
CA SER A 314 4.10 0.81 16.46
C SER A 314 5.27 1.78 16.41
N THR A 315 5.44 2.65 17.41
CA THR A 315 6.55 3.60 17.45
C THR A 315 7.90 2.89 17.61
N VAL A 316 8.85 3.22 16.72
CA VAL A 316 10.18 2.59 16.69
C VAL A 316 11.23 3.51 17.28
N LEU A 317 11.93 3.05 18.30
CA LEU A 317 13.11 3.73 18.84
C LEU A 317 14.34 3.31 18.01
N LEU A 318 14.85 4.23 17.19
CA LEU A 318 15.96 3.94 16.26
C LEU A 318 17.33 4.25 16.85
N LYS A 319 17.39 5.21 17.78
CA LYS A 319 18.64 5.62 18.45
C LYS A 319 18.34 6.11 19.86
N ASN A 320 19.21 5.80 20.85
CA ASN A 320 19.10 6.27 22.23
C ASN A 320 20.47 6.24 22.92
N GLU A 321 21.32 7.24 22.63
CA GLU A 321 22.66 7.34 23.22
C GLU A 321 22.57 7.77 24.68
N GLU A 322 23.44 7.18 25.50
CA GLU A 322 23.57 7.44 26.95
C GLU A 322 22.27 7.25 27.73
N GLY A 323 21.26 6.54 27.14
CA GLY A 323 19.97 6.34 27.79
C GLY A 323 19.20 7.65 28.03
N LEU A 324 19.30 8.62 27.09
CA LEU A 324 18.59 9.90 27.18
C LEU A 324 17.07 9.71 27.32
N LEU A 325 16.53 8.70 26.66
CA LEU A 325 15.14 8.30 26.79
C LEU A 325 14.99 7.06 27.66
N PRO A 326 13.91 6.93 28.43
CA PRO A 326 12.79 7.88 28.61
C PRO A 326 13.19 9.10 29.41
N LEU A 327 12.52 10.23 29.14
CA LEU A 327 12.74 11.48 29.83
C LEU A 327 12.33 11.38 31.30
N ALA A 328 13.11 12.00 32.19
CA ALA A 328 12.78 12.10 33.59
C ALA A 328 11.56 13.03 33.81
N ALA A 329 10.72 12.70 34.79
CA ALA A 329 9.61 13.58 35.19
C ALA A 329 10.14 14.98 35.57
N GLY A 330 9.46 16.03 35.11
CA GLY A 330 9.85 17.40 35.33
C GLY A 330 11.03 17.93 34.49
N ALA A 331 11.58 17.12 33.57
CA ALA A 331 12.63 17.59 32.65
C ALA A 331 12.16 18.83 31.87
N ARG A 332 13.06 19.83 31.73
CA ARG A 332 12.79 21.06 31.01
C ARG A 332 13.02 20.83 29.51
N VAL A 333 11.94 20.87 28.72
CA VAL A 333 11.99 20.55 27.28
C VAL A 333 11.67 21.76 26.42
N ALA A 334 12.48 21.99 25.36
CA ALA A 334 12.13 22.86 24.25
C ALA A 334 11.47 22.01 23.15
N VAL A 335 10.33 22.48 22.65
CA VAL A 335 9.65 21.84 21.52
C VAL A 335 9.91 22.65 20.26
N ILE A 336 10.46 22.02 19.23
CA ILE A 336 10.84 22.68 17.99
C ILE A 336 10.30 21.88 16.80
N GLY A 337 9.80 22.57 15.80
CA GLY A 337 9.33 21.99 14.56
C GLY A 337 7.84 22.20 14.30
N ASP A 338 7.50 22.58 13.08
CA ASP A 338 6.13 22.84 12.62
C ASP A 338 5.16 21.68 12.91
N PHE A 339 5.64 20.44 12.80
CA PHE A 339 4.83 19.25 13.03
C PHE A 339 4.38 19.03 14.50
N ALA A 340 4.94 19.78 15.44
CA ALA A 340 4.48 19.75 16.82
C ALA A 340 3.14 20.47 17.05
N GLU A 341 2.87 21.51 16.25
CA GLU A 341 1.64 22.30 16.26
C GLU A 341 0.65 21.80 15.20
N THR A 342 1.15 21.52 14.00
CA THR A 342 0.35 21.00 12.88
C THR A 342 0.83 19.60 12.51
N PRO A 343 0.26 18.56 13.15
CA PRO A 343 0.78 17.19 13.01
C PRO A 343 0.77 16.67 11.57
N ARG A 344 1.81 15.91 11.22
CA ARG A 344 1.85 15.08 10.03
C ARG A 344 1.47 13.66 10.44
N TYR A 345 0.21 13.24 10.26
CA TYR A 345 -0.33 12.02 10.86
C TYR A 345 -0.92 11.02 9.87
N GLN A 346 -1.13 11.42 8.61
CA GLN A 346 -1.67 10.57 7.54
C GLN A 346 -1.08 10.97 6.18
N GLY A 347 -1.19 10.10 5.16
CA GLY A 347 -0.82 10.38 3.79
C GLY A 347 -1.85 11.23 3.05
N ALA A 348 -1.52 11.67 1.84
CA ALA A 348 -2.41 12.45 0.98
C ALA A 348 -2.98 11.58 -0.16
N GLY A 349 -4.22 11.86 -0.57
CA GLY A 349 -4.93 11.15 -1.63
C GLY A 349 -6.25 10.54 -1.17
N SER A 350 -6.70 9.49 -1.83
CA SER A 350 -7.98 8.81 -1.55
C SER A 350 -8.07 8.23 -0.13
N SER A 351 -6.94 7.94 0.50
CA SER A 351 -6.86 7.43 1.88
C SER A 351 -7.04 8.50 2.96
N ALA A 352 -7.11 9.79 2.61
CA ALA A 352 -7.15 10.87 3.60
C ALA A 352 -8.49 10.92 4.34
N VAL A 353 -8.47 10.69 5.65
CA VAL A 353 -9.64 10.69 6.54
C VAL A 353 -9.93 12.10 7.05
N ASN A 354 -11.20 12.48 7.11
CA ASN A 354 -11.66 13.66 7.85
C ASN A 354 -11.75 13.30 9.34
N SER A 355 -10.66 13.55 10.05
CA SER A 355 -10.49 13.08 11.43
C SER A 355 -11.45 13.76 12.39
N ILE A 356 -12.16 12.98 13.24
CA ILE A 356 -13.07 13.49 14.29
C ILE A 356 -12.30 14.36 15.28
N LYS A 357 -11.07 13.97 15.62
CA LYS A 357 -10.20 14.64 16.58
C LYS A 357 -8.76 14.46 16.16
N VAL A 358 -7.91 15.43 16.36
CA VAL A 358 -6.47 15.32 16.08
C VAL A 358 -5.69 15.83 17.29
N ASP A 359 -4.90 14.96 17.91
CA ASP A 359 -3.98 15.35 18.96
C ASP A 359 -2.81 16.14 18.39
N THR A 360 -2.45 17.24 19.03
CA THR A 360 -1.19 17.93 18.74
C THR A 360 -0.12 17.55 19.78
N PHE A 361 1.16 17.60 19.37
CA PHE A 361 2.25 17.30 20.29
C PHE A 361 2.29 18.29 21.45
N LEU A 362 1.99 19.58 21.17
CA LEU A 362 1.96 20.64 22.19
C LEU A 362 0.86 20.45 23.25
N GLU A 363 -0.31 19.95 22.84
CA GLU A 363 -1.41 19.67 23.77
C GLU A 363 -1.10 18.46 24.64
N CYS A 364 -0.68 17.36 24.04
CA CYS A 364 -0.34 16.14 24.77
C CYS A 364 0.83 16.34 25.75
N LEU A 365 1.76 17.22 25.43
CA LEU A 365 2.88 17.53 26.31
C LEU A 365 2.45 18.19 27.63
N LYS A 366 1.36 18.97 27.64
CA LYS A 366 0.86 19.63 28.87
C LYS A 366 0.48 18.64 29.97
N GLU A 367 0.05 17.45 29.59
CA GLU A 367 -0.39 16.37 30.48
C GLU A 367 0.72 15.34 30.76
N SER A 368 1.92 15.53 30.20
CA SER A 368 3.01 14.54 30.23
C SER A 368 3.85 14.54 31.50
N GLY A 369 3.73 15.56 32.36
CA GLY A 369 4.61 15.78 33.50
C GLY A 369 5.97 16.36 33.14
N LEU A 370 6.21 16.77 31.89
CA LEU A 370 7.40 17.50 31.46
C LEU A 370 7.17 19.02 31.56
N ASN A 371 8.25 19.76 31.74
CA ASN A 371 8.20 21.24 31.85
C ASN A 371 8.61 21.86 30.51
N SER A 372 7.64 22.27 29.68
CA SER A 372 7.95 23.01 28.45
C SER A 372 8.54 24.39 28.74
N VAL A 373 9.69 24.69 28.15
CA VAL A 373 10.30 26.03 28.20
C VAL A 373 9.85 26.91 27.03
N GLY A 374 9.08 26.36 26.10
CA GLY A 374 8.51 27.06 24.94
C GLY A 374 8.45 26.22 23.69
N PHE A 375 7.91 26.82 22.64
CA PHE A 375 7.78 26.27 21.29
C PHE A 375 8.36 27.23 20.26
N ALA A 376 9.01 26.66 19.21
CA ALA A 376 9.45 27.39 18.02
C ALA A 376 9.15 26.56 16.76
N THR A 377 8.57 27.16 15.72
CA THR A 377 8.25 26.49 14.45
C THR A 377 9.50 25.95 13.75
N GLY A 378 10.62 26.68 13.81
CA GLY A 378 11.94 26.27 13.39
C GLY A 378 12.20 26.26 11.89
N PHE A 379 11.25 25.81 11.07
CA PHE A 379 11.39 25.70 9.61
C PHE A 379 10.11 26.02 8.85
N ASP A 380 10.24 26.27 7.54
CA ASP A 380 9.12 26.34 6.60
C ASP A 380 8.82 24.94 6.06
N ARG A 381 7.55 24.49 6.13
CA ARG A 381 7.10 23.13 5.76
C ARG A 381 7.40 22.79 4.29
N GLN A 382 7.38 23.77 3.40
CA GLN A 382 7.66 23.60 1.97
C GLN A 382 9.16 23.65 1.62
N GLY A 383 10.03 23.63 2.64
CA GLY A 383 11.49 23.57 2.47
C GLY A 383 12.18 24.91 2.18
N LYS A 384 11.46 26.05 2.28
CA LYS A 384 12.08 27.36 2.07
C LYS A 384 13.02 27.70 3.21
N PRO A 385 14.23 28.24 2.93
CA PRO A 385 15.12 28.72 3.97
C PRO A 385 14.50 29.85 4.79
N ASP A 386 14.59 29.78 6.13
CA ASP A 386 14.16 30.83 7.06
C ASP A 386 15.16 30.97 8.20
N ALA A 387 16.06 31.95 8.06
CA ALA A 387 17.11 32.19 9.03
C ALA A 387 16.59 32.72 10.39
N ALA A 388 15.45 33.43 10.39
CA ALA A 388 14.84 33.94 11.61
C ALA A 388 14.25 32.82 12.47
N LYS A 389 13.46 31.92 11.86
CA LYS A 389 12.92 30.76 12.55
C LYS A 389 14.04 29.84 13.08
N LYS A 390 15.09 29.61 12.29
CA LYS A 390 16.26 28.82 12.72
C LYS A 390 16.98 29.43 13.92
N ALA A 391 17.20 30.73 13.93
CA ALA A 391 17.83 31.44 15.05
C ALA A 391 16.98 31.43 16.32
N GLU A 392 15.67 31.66 16.21
CA GLU A 392 14.70 31.54 17.31
C GLU A 392 14.74 30.15 17.94
N ALA A 393 14.70 29.12 17.13
CA ALA A 393 14.73 27.71 17.56
C ALA A 393 16.05 27.39 18.31
N ALA A 394 17.20 27.83 17.80
CA ALA A 394 18.48 27.61 18.46
C ALA A 394 18.55 28.35 19.81
N ALA A 395 18.03 29.58 19.89
CA ALA A 395 17.97 30.35 21.14
C ALA A 395 17.05 29.72 22.18
N LEU A 396 15.95 29.09 21.74
CA LEU A 396 15.05 28.30 22.60
C LEU A 396 15.73 27.02 23.10
N ALA A 397 16.40 26.30 22.21
CA ALA A 397 17.11 25.05 22.52
C ALA A 397 18.13 25.22 23.65
N ALA A 398 18.87 26.35 23.67
CA ALA A 398 19.86 26.66 24.71
C ALA A 398 19.26 26.83 26.11
N LYS A 399 17.94 26.98 26.26
CA LYS A 399 17.26 27.19 27.55
C LYS A 399 16.74 25.92 28.20
N ALA A 400 16.78 24.79 27.47
CA ALA A 400 16.19 23.52 27.87
C ALA A 400 17.26 22.50 28.32
N ASP A 401 16.83 21.48 29.07
CA ASP A 401 17.70 20.35 29.38
C ASP A 401 17.73 19.35 28.20
N VAL A 402 16.60 19.25 27.49
CA VAL A 402 16.42 18.40 26.30
C VAL A 402 15.61 19.13 25.24
N VAL A 403 15.93 18.90 23.96
CA VAL A 403 15.16 19.41 22.83
C VAL A 403 14.38 18.26 22.19
N LEU A 404 13.08 18.48 21.99
CA LEU A 404 12.18 17.61 21.21
C LEU A 404 11.99 18.25 19.84
N LEU A 405 12.70 17.74 18.83
CA LEU A 405 12.73 18.30 17.47
C LEU A 405 11.85 17.46 16.55
N CYS A 406 10.67 17.98 16.20
CA CYS A 406 9.68 17.32 15.34
C CYS A 406 9.99 17.58 13.87
N LEU A 407 10.52 16.58 13.17
CA LEU A 407 10.88 16.60 11.76
C LEU A 407 10.09 15.58 10.95
N GLY A 408 10.10 15.69 9.62
CA GLY A 408 9.44 14.70 8.77
C GLY A 408 9.27 15.12 7.32
N LEU A 409 8.46 14.33 6.60
CA LEU A 409 8.06 14.60 5.23
C LEU A 409 6.75 15.38 5.21
N ASP A 410 6.57 16.26 4.22
CA ASP A 410 5.31 16.96 3.99
C ASP A 410 4.29 16.08 3.21
N GLU A 411 3.08 16.60 3.05
CA GLU A 411 1.96 15.92 2.39
C GLU A 411 2.21 15.66 0.91
N ILE A 412 3.10 16.41 0.26
CA ILE A 412 3.40 16.29 -1.16
C ILE A 412 4.35 15.12 -1.42
N LYS A 413 5.31 14.92 -0.51
CA LYS A 413 6.30 13.85 -0.64
C LYS A 413 5.70 12.45 -0.40
N GLU A 414 4.55 12.37 0.25
CA GLU A 414 3.84 11.10 0.53
C GLU A 414 2.39 11.23 0.12
N SER A 415 2.15 11.06 -1.16
CA SER A 415 0.85 11.27 -1.80
C SER A 415 0.54 10.21 -2.84
N GLU A 416 -0.73 9.87 -2.94
CA GLU A 416 -1.24 9.16 -4.10
C GLU A 416 -1.06 10.00 -5.37
N GLY A 417 -0.67 9.34 -6.47
CA GLY A 417 -0.45 9.96 -7.77
C GLY A 417 0.95 10.54 -7.99
N LEU A 418 1.82 10.57 -6.98
CA LEU A 418 3.15 11.15 -7.05
C LEU A 418 4.20 10.27 -6.38
N ASP A 419 5.23 9.87 -7.12
CA ASP A 419 6.43 9.26 -6.54
C ASP A 419 7.39 10.33 -6.02
N ARG A 420 8.13 10.01 -4.96
CA ARG A 420 9.13 10.88 -4.37
C ARG A 420 10.31 11.07 -5.31
N ALA A 421 10.90 12.27 -5.28
CA ALA A 421 12.10 12.58 -6.05
C ALA A 421 13.40 12.04 -5.39
N ASP A 422 13.38 11.90 -4.06
CA ASP A 422 14.51 11.49 -3.24
C ASP A 422 14.06 10.86 -1.91
N MET A 423 15.02 10.33 -1.14
CA MET A 423 14.81 9.79 0.20
C MET A 423 15.17 10.79 1.32
N LYS A 424 15.26 12.10 1.05
CA LYS A 424 15.83 13.08 1.96
C LYS A 424 14.77 13.85 2.73
N LEU A 425 15.13 14.26 3.95
CA LEU A 425 14.49 15.41 4.59
C LEU A 425 14.83 16.70 3.81
N ALA A 426 13.99 17.73 3.96
CA ALA A 426 14.28 19.03 3.37
C ALA A 426 15.55 19.64 3.98
N ASP A 427 16.35 20.32 3.16
CA ASP A 427 17.63 20.91 3.60
C ASP A 427 17.47 21.87 4.78
N ASN A 428 16.39 22.66 4.82
CA ASN A 428 16.10 23.57 5.93
C ASN A 428 15.85 22.83 7.25
N GLN A 429 15.33 21.61 7.24
CA GLN A 429 15.17 20.78 8.43
C GLN A 429 16.53 20.23 8.91
N ILE A 430 17.41 19.86 7.99
CA ILE A 430 18.78 19.40 8.32
C ILE A 430 19.62 20.54 8.89
N GLU A 431 19.57 21.72 8.27
CA GLU A 431 20.24 22.91 8.79
C GLU A 431 19.72 23.31 10.19
N LEU A 432 18.41 23.19 10.42
CA LEU A 432 17.80 23.42 11.73
C LEU A 432 18.34 22.42 12.76
N LEU A 433 18.36 21.12 12.43
CA LEU A 433 18.88 20.07 13.32
C LEU A 433 20.33 20.36 13.75
N GLN A 434 21.18 20.76 12.80
CA GLN A 434 22.57 21.13 13.08
C GLN A 434 22.67 22.32 14.03
N ALA A 435 21.90 23.40 13.78
CA ALA A 435 21.89 24.58 14.63
C ALA A 435 21.35 24.27 16.04
N VAL A 436 20.31 23.46 16.15
CA VAL A 436 19.74 23.05 17.43
C VAL A 436 20.72 22.18 18.21
N GLN A 437 21.36 21.20 17.57
CA GLN A 437 22.34 20.32 18.21
C GLN A 437 23.59 21.10 18.71
N GLN A 438 24.01 22.10 17.98
CA GLN A 438 25.09 23.00 18.43
C GLN A 438 24.71 23.81 19.69
N ALA A 439 23.44 24.22 19.81
CA ALA A 439 22.92 24.93 20.97
C ALA A 439 22.62 24.01 22.16
N ASN A 440 22.19 22.77 21.88
CA ASN A 440 21.90 21.77 22.91
C ASN A 440 22.14 20.34 22.36
N PRO A 441 23.20 19.65 22.83
CA PRO A 441 23.55 18.32 22.37
C PRO A 441 22.50 17.24 22.74
N ASN A 442 21.66 17.49 23.76
CA ASN A 442 20.58 16.58 24.15
C ASN A 442 19.36 16.75 23.25
N THR A 443 19.58 16.59 21.95
CA THR A 443 18.51 16.68 20.94
C THR A 443 17.92 15.30 20.65
N VAL A 444 16.61 15.19 20.79
CA VAL A 444 15.78 14.06 20.40
C VAL A 444 15.02 14.42 19.12
N VAL A 445 15.23 13.68 18.06
CA VAL A 445 14.43 13.83 16.83
C VAL A 445 13.19 12.95 16.95
N VAL A 446 12.02 13.57 16.78
CA VAL A 446 10.71 12.92 16.66
C VAL A 446 10.32 12.98 15.19
N LEU A 447 10.36 11.81 14.52
CA LEU A 447 10.30 11.73 13.06
C LEU A 447 8.94 11.25 12.58
N SER A 448 8.30 12.03 11.70
CA SER A 448 7.03 11.71 11.03
C SER A 448 7.25 11.53 9.53
N ALA A 449 7.22 10.26 9.07
CA ALA A 449 7.35 9.88 7.66
C ALA A 449 6.73 8.50 7.45
N GLY A 450 6.03 8.28 6.34
CA GLY A 450 5.37 6.99 6.01
C GLY A 450 6.26 6.00 5.26
N ALA A 451 7.51 6.37 4.95
CA ALA A 451 8.48 5.54 4.25
C ALA A 451 9.91 5.85 4.73
N SER A 452 10.85 4.97 4.37
CA SER A 452 12.26 5.09 4.74
C SER A 452 12.93 6.37 4.21
N LEU A 453 13.93 6.84 4.94
CA LEU A 453 14.71 8.05 4.67
C LEU A 453 16.21 7.76 4.70
N GLU A 454 16.98 8.57 3.96
CA GLU A 454 18.41 8.71 4.19
C GLU A 454 18.66 9.45 5.50
N THR A 455 19.58 8.93 6.31
CA THR A 455 19.87 9.49 7.64
C THR A 455 21.33 9.90 7.83
N PRO A 456 21.98 10.63 6.89
CA PRO A 456 23.38 11.09 7.06
C PRO A 456 23.52 12.07 8.23
N TRP A 457 22.43 12.66 8.67
CA TRP A 457 22.31 13.60 9.79
C TRP A 457 22.18 12.92 11.17
N LEU A 458 22.19 11.59 11.24
CA LEU A 458 21.95 10.82 12.47
C LEU A 458 22.95 11.16 13.60
N THR A 459 24.14 11.65 13.26
CA THR A 459 25.15 12.09 14.23
C THR A 459 24.79 13.40 14.96
N HIS A 460 23.78 14.13 14.47
CA HIS A 460 23.34 15.40 15.06
C HIS A 460 22.21 15.24 16.08
N CYS A 461 21.83 14.03 16.46
CA CYS A 461 20.86 13.78 17.54
C CYS A 461 21.33 12.65 18.46
N LYS A 462 21.02 12.74 19.76
CA LYS A 462 21.29 11.68 20.75
C LYS A 462 20.24 10.56 20.69
N ALA A 463 19.00 10.93 20.36
CA ALA A 463 17.93 9.93 20.21
C ALA A 463 17.09 10.22 18.95
N LEU A 464 16.58 9.15 18.37
CA LEU A 464 15.70 9.17 17.21
C LEU A 464 14.48 8.27 17.47
N VAL A 465 13.30 8.88 17.51
CA VAL A 465 12.01 8.18 17.65
C VAL A 465 11.27 8.31 16.33
N TYR A 466 10.94 7.19 15.72
CA TYR A 466 10.16 7.12 14.48
C TYR A 466 8.70 6.79 14.80
N GLY A 467 7.85 7.82 14.72
CA GLY A 467 6.40 7.71 14.96
C GLY A 467 5.61 7.42 13.68
N ALA A 468 6.29 7.40 12.55
CA ALA A 468 5.71 7.23 11.21
C ALA A 468 4.52 8.18 10.95
N LEU A 469 3.40 7.69 10.41
CA LEU A 469 2.15 8.43 10.27
C LEU A 469 1.11 7.84 11.23
N GLY A 470 1.16 8.30 12.47
CA GLY A 470 0.51 7.66 13.63
C GLY A 470 -1.00 7.86 13.76
N GLY A 471 -1.70 8.39 12.74
CA GLY A 471 -3.13 8.68 12.82
C GLY A 471 -3.46 9.84 13.76
N GLN A 472 -4.74 10.05 13.99
CA GLN A 472 -5.24 11.21 14.75
C GLN A 472 -4.72 11.31 16.19
N ALA A 473 -4.26 10.21 16.79
CA ALA A 473 -3.75 10.15 18.15
C ALA A 473 -2.23 9.92 18.23
N GLY A 474 -1.52 10.00 17.08
CA GLY A 474 -0.08 9.71 16.96
C GLY A 474 0.79 10.64 17.82
N ALA A 475 0.43 11.90 17.95
CA ALA A 475 1.16 12.86 18.78
C ALA A 475 1.15 12.45 20.26
N GLY A 476 -0.01 12.06 20.79
CA GLY A 476 -0.13 11.54 22.14
C GLY A 476 0.65 10.25 22.37
N ALA A 477 0.64 9.35 21.40
CA ALA A 477 1.42 8.11 21.43
C ALA A 477 2.94 8.37 21.52
N MET A 478 3.46 9.32 20.75
CA MET A 478 4.88 9.70 20.82
C MET A 478 5.24 10.30 22.18
N VAL A 479 4.40 11.13 22.79
CA VAL A 479 4.61 11.66 24.14
C VAL A 479 4.64 10.54 25.17
N ASP A 480 3.74 9.55 25.07
CA ASP A 480 3.71 8.38 25.95
C ASP A 480 5.00 7.56 25.87
N VAL A 481 5.59 7.42 24.66
CA VAL A 481 6.88 6.75 24.47
C VAL A 481 8.03 7.59 25.04
N LEU A 482 8.09 8.87 24.72
CA LEU A 482 9.17 9.76 25.19
C LEU A 482 9.26 9.85 26.73
N THR A 483 8.13 9.80 27.42
CA THR A 483 8.06 9.83 28.89
C THR A 483 8.23 8.45 29.55
N GLY A 484 8.27 7.39 28.73
CA GLY A 484 8.37 6.00 29.25
C GLY A 484 7.08 5.48 29.87
N LYS A 485 5.94 6.16 29.66
CA LYS A 485 4.60 5.63 30.01
C LYS A 485 4.33 4.37 29.16
N VAL A 486 4.80 4.36 27.92
CA VAL A 486 4.88 3.18 27.06
C VAL A 486 6.34 2.88 26.74
N ASN A 487 6.78 1.63 26.96
CA ASN A 487 8.06 1.16 26.49
C ASN A 487 8.00 0.85 24.99
N PRO A 488 8.81 1.49 24.11
CA PRO A 488 8.75 1.24 22.69
C PRO A 488 9.03 -0.23 22.37
N SER A 489 8.20 -0.80 21.52
CA SER A 489 8.30 -2.21 21.07
C SER A 489 8.27 -2.33 19.55
N GLY A 490 8.03 -1.24 18.86
CA GLY A 490 7.97 -1.23 17.40
C GLY A 490 9.30 -1.63 16.76
N LYS A 491 9.20 -2.34 15.63
CA LYS A 491 10.33 -2.76 14.78
C LYS A 491 10.07 -2.34 13.35
N LEU A 492 11.10 -1.88 12.63
CA LEU A 492 10.97 -1.46 11.24
C LEU A 492 10.38 -2.57 10.36
N ALA A 493 9.39 -2.22 9.56
CA ALA A 493 8.78 -3.11 8.57
C ALA A 493 9.42 -2.97 7.18
N GLU A 494 10.47 -2.15 7.06
CA GLU A 494 11.28 -1.98 5.86
C GLU A 494 12.71 -1.60 6.22
N THR A 495 13.66 -1.95 5.34
CA THR A 495 15.07 -1.60 5.48
C THR A 495 15.29 -0.12 5.14
N TRP A 496 16.09 0.58 5.94
CA TRP A 496 16.51 1.94 5.64
C TRP A 496 17.90 1.94 5.03
N ALA A 497 17.97 2.18 3.73
CA ALA A 497 19.24 2.29 3.02
C ALA A 497 20.03 3.54 3.44
N ASN A 498 21.36 3.49 3.33
CA ASN A 498 22.19 4.67 3.58
C ASN A 498 21.98 5.76 2.52
N ALA A 499 21.66 5.38 1.29
CA ALA A 499 21.38 6.28 0.17
C ALA A 499 20.50 5.58 -0.87
N TYR A 500 19.77 6.37 -1.67
CA TYR A 500 18.93 5.83 -2.76
C TYR A 500 19.75 5.03 -3.79
N GLU A 501 20.95 5.48 -4.07
CA GLU A 501 21.89 4.80 -4.97
C GLU A 501 22.26 3.37 -4.54
N HIS A 502 22.01 3.03 -3.29
CA HIS A 502 22.22 1.68 -2.76
C HIS A 502 20.99 0.77 -2.90
N THR A 503 19.85 1.28 -3.39
CA THR A 503 18.63 0.49 -3.53
C THR A 503 18.68 -0.43 -4.76
N PRO A 504 18.04 -1.62 -4.72
CA PRO A 504 18.12 -2.58 -5.82
C PRO A 504 17.46 -2.09 -7.11
N ALA A 505 16.36 -1.33 -6.99
CA ALA A 505 15.54 -0.90 -8.11
C ALA A 505 15.93 0.49 -8.68
N LYS A 506 17.01 1.12 -8.23
CA LYS A 506 17.36 2.52 -8.54
C LYS A 506 17.36 2.87 -10.03
N ASP A 507 17.81 1.95 -10.89
CA ASP A 507 17.92 2.17 -12.33
C ASP A 507 16.61 1.81 -13.08
N ASN A 508 15.70 1.08 -12.44
CA ASN A 508 14.49 0.53 -13.02
C ASN A 508 13.20 1.06 -12.38
N PHE A 509 13.29 1.79 -11.26
CA PHE A 509 12.11 2.34 -10.61
C PHE A 509 11.52 3.50 -11.41
N ALA A 510 10.20 3.52 -11.42
CA ALA A 510 9.24 4.27 -12.19
C ALA A 510 9.32 4.05 -13.72
N GLY A 511 10.40 3.46 -14.24
CA GLY A 511 10.59 3.22 -15.67
C GLY A 511 10.85 4.50 -16.48
N LYS A 512 11.34 4.35 -17.70
CA LYS A 512 11.60 5.47 -18.62
C LYS A 512 10.50 5.64 -19.67
N GLY A 513 9.81 4.59 -20.01
CA GLY A 513 8.74 4.49 -20.97
C GLY A 513 7.46 3.89 -20.37
N ARG A 514 6.73 3.08 -21.13
CA ARG A 514 5.52 2.38 -20.69
C ARG A 514 5.81 1.11 -19.90
N THR A 515 7.00 0.52 -20.05
CA THR A 515 7.39 -0.68 -19.33
C THR A 515 8.21 -0.33 -18.09
N VAL A 516 7.94 -1.04 -17.01
CA VAL A 516 8.69 -0.99 -15.77
C VAL A 516 9.23 -2.38 -15.50
N GLN A 517 10.54 -2.56 -15.61
CA GLN A 517 11.16 -3.85 -15.48
C GLN A 517 11.57 -4.11 -14.04
N TYR A 518 11.11 -5.22 -13.49
CA TYR A 518 11.36 -5.64 -12.11
C TYR A 518 12.62 -6.52 -12.06
N ARG A 519 13.74 -5.97 -12.58
CA ARG A 519 15.01 -6.70 -12.79
C ARG A 519 15.66 -7.18 -11.50
N GLU A 520 15.33 -6.58 -10.38
CA GLU A 520 15.82 -7.01 -9.08
C GLU A 520 15.28 -8.39 -8.66
N GLY A 521 14.23 -8.88 -9.32
CA GLY A 521 13.68 -10.21 -9.05
C GLY A 521 13.23 -10.35 -7.58
N LEU A 522 13.68 -11.39 -6.90
CA LEU A 522 13.39 -11.66 -5.49
C LEU A 522 14.09 -10.70 -4.51
N TYR A 523 15.06 -9.92 -4.99
CA TYR A 523 15.98 -9.15 -4.14
C TYR A 523 15.44 -7.74 -3.85
N VAL A 524 14.36 -7.67 -3.07
CA VAL A 524 13.77 -6.43 -2.55
C VAL A 524 14.04 -6.32 -1.06
N GLY A 525 14.34 -5.11 -0.58
CA GLY A 525 14.57 -4.84 0.82
C GLY A 525 15.71 -5.63 1.41
N TYR A 526 15.56 -6.16 2.64
CA TYR A 526 16.60 -6.92 3.33
C TYR A 526 17.09 -8.14 2.54
N ARG A 527 16.23 -8.72 1.68
CA ARG A 527 16.62 -9.84 0.79
C ARG A 527 17.78 -9.45 -0.12
N TYR A 528 17.74 -8.22 -0.63
CA TYR A 528 18.81 -7.64 -1.44
C TYR A 528 20.03 -7.30 -0.59
N TYR A 529 19.86 -6.44 0.42
CA TYR A 529 20.99 -5.86 1.15
C TYR A 529 21.86 -6.93 1.82
N GLN A 530 21.25 -7.96 2.36
CA GLN A 530 21.98 -9.05 3.01
C GLN A 530 22.64 -10.01 2.02
N THR A 531 21.97 -10.33 0.90
CA THR A 531 22.55 -11.23 -0.11
C THR A 531 23.71 -10.58 -0.85
N ALA A 532 23.56 -9.32 -1.23
CA ALA A 532 24.59 -8.56 -1.94
C ALA A 532 25.69 -7.99 -1.01
N GLY A 533 25.51 -8.06 0.32
CA GLY A 533 26.43 -7.51 1.30
C GLY A 533 26.46 -5.97 1.33
N VAL A 534 25.34 -5.31 1.05
CA VAL A 534 25.24 -3.83 1.02
C VAL A 534 24.89 -3.32 2.42
N PRO A 535 25.71 -2.43 3.01
CA PRO A 535 25.44 -1.89 4.34
C PRO A 535 24.23 -0.94 4.31
N VAL A 536 23.48 -0.93 5.43
CA VAL A 536 22.26 -0.14 5.60
C VAL A 536 22.33 0.73 6.86
N ALA A 537 21.51 1.78 6.91
CA ALA A 537 21.39 2.62 8.10
C ALA A 537 20.67 1.88 9.22
N PHE A 538 19.53 1.25 8.91
CA PHE A 538 18.79 0.41 9.83
C PHE A 538 18.26 -0.83 9.10
N PRO A 539 18.52 -2.04 9.63
CA PRO A 539 18.05 -3.28 9.01
C PRO A 539 16.55 -3.49 9.23
N PHE A 540 15.93 -4.30 8.38
CA PHE A 540 14.57 -4.80 8.56
C PHE A 540 14.41 -5.46 9.93
N GLY A 541 13.30 -5.16 10.60
CA GLY A 541 13.02 -5.69 11.94
C GLY A 541 13.75 -4.97 13.08
N TYR A 542 14.53 -3.93 12.81
CA TYR A 542 15.28 -3.20 13.84
C TYR A 542 14.38 -2.28 14.66
N GLY A 543 14.68 -2.17 15.95
CA GLY A 543 14.08 -1.23 16.91
C GLY A 543 14.59 -1.52 18.31
N LEU A 544 14.84 -0.46 19.09
CA LEU A 544 15.31 -0.51 20.46
C LEU A 544 14.14 -0.53 21.46
N SER A 545 14.43 -0.89 22.69
CA SER A 545 13.52 -0.87 23.84
C SER A 545 14.20 -0.20 25.02
N TYR A 546 13.42 0.24 25.99
CA TYR A 546 13.95 0.70 27.31
C TYR A 546 14.31 -0.46 28.24
N THR A 547 14.21 -1.69 27.77
CA THR A 547 14.64 -2.91 28.47
C THR A 547 15.45 -3.80 27.53
N ASN A 548 15.99 -4.90 28.02
CA ASN A 548 16.80 -5.84 27.24
C ASN A 548 16.21 -7.24 27.30
N PHE A 549 16.42 -8.02 26.23
CA PHE A 549 15.92 -9.38 26.13
C PHE A 549 17.05 -10.36 25.82
N ALA A 550 17.03 -11.52 26.46
CA ALA A 550 17.91 -12.64 26.18
C ALA A 550 17.12 -13.82 25.61
N TYR A 551 17.72 -14.55 24.68
CA TYR A 551 17.14 -15.69 24.00
C TYR A 551 17.93 -16.96 24.37
N SER A 552 17.25 -18.08 24.64
CA SER A 552 17.87 -19.37 24.99
C SER A 552 16.99 -20.54 24.56
N ASP A 553 17.49 -21.75 24.76
CA ASP A 553 16.78 -23.04 24.68
C ASP A 553 16.10 -23.31 23.33
N LEU A 554 16.77 -22.91 22.22
CA LEU A 554 16.23 -23.10 20.87
C LEU A 554 16.09 -24.61 20.56
N LYS A 555 14.88 -24.97 20.13
CA LYS A 555 14.57 -26.28 19.53
C LYS A 555 13.82 -26.03 18.23
N ALA A 556 14.21 -26.74 17.18
CA ALA A 556 13.63 -26.55 15.86
C ALA A 556 13.43 -27.91 15.17
N ASP A 557 12.33 -28.03 14.47
CA ASP A 557 12.06 -29.04 13.47
C ASP A 557 11.45 -28.40 12.21
N ALA A 558 11.02 -29.18 11.23
CA ALA A 558 10.44 -28.67 9.99
C ALA A 558 9.02 -28.06 10.15
N HIS A 559 8.41 -28.14 11.32
CA HIS A 559 7.04 -27.69 11.57
C HIS A 559 6.93 -26.59 12.64
N SER A 560 7.89 -26.58 13.55
CA SER A 560 7.85 -25.66 14.67
C SER A 560 9.24 -25.30 15.21
N VAL A 561 9.30 -24.11 15.78
CA VAL A 561 10.50 -23.61 16.47
C VAL A 561 10.08 -23.10 17.84
N THR A 562 10.74 -23.58 18.90
CA THR A 562 10.51 -23.13 20.27
C THR A 562 11.79 -22.56 20.86
N LEU A 563 11.64 -21.50 21.65
CA LEU A 563 12.75 -20.87 22.38
C LEU A 563 12.23 -20.20 23.65
N THR A 564 13.14 -19.84 24.54
CA THR A 564 12.84 -19.03 25.72
C THR A 564 13.30 -17.60 25.49
N VAL A 565 12.43 -16.63 25.77
CA VAL A 565 12.77 -15.20 25.79
C VAL A 565 12.63 -14.68 27.21
N LYS A 566 13.66 -13.99 27.69
CA LYS A 566 13.72 -13.42 29.06
C LYS A 566 13.92 -11.90 28.95
N ASN A 567 13.10 -11.15 29.67
CA ASN A 567 13.36 -9.74 29.92
C ASN A 567 14.45 -9.62 31.01
N THR A 568 15.64 -9.16 30.67
CA THR A 568 16.78 -9.04 31.58
C THR A 568 16.91 -7.65 32.21
N GLY A 569 16.04 -6.71 31.87
CA GLY A 569 16.02 -5.38 32.42
C GLY A 569 15.04 -5.22 33.59
N ASN A 570 14.85 -3.99 34.03
CA ASN A 570 14.05 -3.61 35.20
C ASN A 570 12.68 -2.99 34.85
N ARG A 571 12.29 -3.00 33.57
CA ARG A 571 10.99 -2.50 33.07
C ARG A 571 10.28 -3.60 32.30
N ALA A 572 8.95 -3.59 32.35
CA ALA A 572 8.16 -4.41 31.44
C ALA A 572 8.34 -3.93 30.00
N GLY A 573 8.27 -4.84 29.04
CA GLY A 573 8.39 -4.52 27.64
C GLY A 573 7.96 -5.67 26.74
N ALA A 574 7.79 -5.41 25.46
CA ALA A 574 7.53 -6.43 24.45
C ALA A 574 8.75 -6.64 23.56
N GLU A 575 9.01 -7.89 23.23
CA GLU A 575 10.00 -8.28 22.23
C GLU A 575 9.29 -8.91 21.03
N ILE A 576 9.81 -8.65 19.83
CA ILE A 576 9.36 -9.26 18.59
C ILE A 576 10.40 -10.28 18.14
N VAL A 577 10.09 -11.55 18.40
CA VAL A 577 10.91 -12.69 17.97
C VAL A 577 10.70 -12.89 16.47
N GLN A 578 11.77 -12.81 15.69
CA GLN A 578 11.75 -12.92 14.22
C GLN A 578 12.48 -14.20 13.81
N LEU A 579 11.82 -15.02 12.99
CA LEU A 579 12.38 -16.27 12.49
C LEU A 579 12.63 -16.16 11.00
N TYR A 580 13.89 -16.31 10.62
CA TYR A 580 14.34 -16.35 9.24
C TYR A 580 14.81 -17.75 8.87
N ILE A 581 14.61 -18.15 7.62
CA ILE A 581 15.11 -19.41 7.06
C ILE A 581 16.10 -19.10 5.95
N ALA A 582 17.26 -19.78 6.02
CA ALA A 582 18.31 -19.73 5.02
C ALA A 582 18.62 -21.13 4.50
N LYS A 583 19.07 -21.21 3.23
CA LYS A 583 19.61 -22.43 2.62
C LYS A 583 20.97 -22.13 1.98
N PRO A 584 22.08 -22.25 2.72
CA PRO A 584 23.41 -21.86 2.25
C PRO A 584 23.89 -22.63 1.02
N ASP A 585 23.51 -23.89 0.90
CA ASP A 585 23.88 -24.81 -0.21
C ASP A 585 22.79 -24.90 -1.31
N ALA A 586 21.97 -23.85 -1.45
CA ALA A 586 20.89 -23.82 -2.43
C ALA A 586 21.41 -23.98 -3.87
N LYS A 587 20.78 -24.88 -4.63
CA LYS A 587 21.02 -25.07 -6.06
C LYS A 587 20.16 -24.14 -6.93
N VAL A 588 19.06 -23.67 -6.36
CA VAL A 588 18.18 -22.66 -6.93
C VAL A 588 18.47 -21.35 -6.21
N PHE A 589 18.91 -20.32 -6.92
CA PHE A 589 19.26 -19.04 -6.28
C PHE A 589 18.09 -18.51 -5.44
N ARG A 590 18.41 -17.96 -4.29
CA ARG A 590 17.43 -17.37 -3.36
C ARG A 590 18.11 -16.33 -2.47
N PRO A 591 17.34 -15.48 -1.77
CA PRO A 591 17.90 -14.57 -0.77
C PRO A 591 18.67 -15.30 0.32
N ALA A 592 19.66 -14.62 0.92
CA ALA A 592 20.49 -15.16 2.00
C ALA A 592 19.67 -15.66 3.20
N GLN A 593 18.49 -15.06 3.40
CA GLN A 593 17.48 -15.52 4.34
C GLN A 593 16.12 -14.85 4.06
N GLU A 594 15.05 -15.44 4.55
CA GLU A 594 13.69 -14.94 4.41
C GLU A 594 12.91 -15.08 5.70
N LEU A 595 12.11 -14.06 6.07
CA LEU A 595 11.19 -14.12 7.20
C LEU A 595 10.11 -15.18 6.95
N LYS A 596 9.93 -16.11 7.90
CA LYS A 596 8.95 -17.20 7.77
C LYS A 596 8.04 -17.35 9.00
N ALA A 597 8.39 -16.72 10.13
CA ALA A 597 7.51 -16.59 11.28
C ALA A 597 7.94 -15.43 12.18
N PHE A 598 7.03 -14.93 12.99
CA PHE A 598 7.32 -13.94 14.04
C PHE A 598 6.28 -14.03 15.16
N ALA A 599 6.64 -13.53 16.34
CA ALA A 599 5.73 -13.39 17.48
C ALA A 599 6.10 -12.20 18.34
N LYS A 600 5.11 -11.41 18.77
CA LYS A 600 5.25 -10.36 19.77
C LYS A 600 4.98 -10.93 21.16
N VAL A 601 5.89 -10.72 22.10
CA VAL A 601 5.86 -11.32 23.44
C VAL A 601 5.97 -10.24 24.49
N GLN A 602 4.94 -10.08 25.30
CA GLN A 602 4.94 -9.17 26.46
C GLN A 602 5.60 -9.85 27.65
N LEU A 603 6.56 -9.17 28.30
CA LEU A 603 7.33 -9.68 29.44
C LEU A 603 7.44 -8.63 30.54
N ALA A 604 7.06 -8.97 31.76
CA ALA A 604 7.39 -8.19 32.94
C ALA A 604 8.91 -8.14 33.16
N ALA A 605 9.38 -7.23 34.00
CA ALA A 605 10.81 -7.18 34.38
C ALA A 605 11.23 -8.51 34.97
N GLY A 606 12.31 -9.13 34.47
CA GLY A 606 12.83 -10.42 34.90
C GLY A 606 12.04 -11.64 34.42
N GLU A 607 10.90 -11.48 33.79
CA GLU A 607 10.06 -12.60 33.33
C GLU A 607 10.69 -13.34 32.14
N SER A 608 10.45 -14.66 32.10
CA SER A 608 10.79 -15.52 30.98
C SER A 608 9.54 -16.19 30.43
N LYS A 609 9.43 -16.30 29.12
CA LYS A 609 8.36 -17.06 28.43
C LYS A 609 8.91 -17.93 27.33
N THR A 610 8.33 -19.12 27.20
CA THR A 610 8.56 -19.98 26.03
C THR A 610 7.71 -19.46 24.89
N VAL A 611 8.33 -19.26 23.73
CA VAL A 611 7.70 -18.84 22.48
C VAL A 611 7.72 -20.00 21.52
N THR A 612 6.60 -20.29 20.89
CA THR A 612 6.47 -21.30 19.82
C THR A 612 6.09 -20.59 18.53
N LEU A 613 6.88 -20.80 17.49
CA LEU A 613 6.67 -20.31 16.14
C LEU A 613 6.33 -21.50 15.24
N THR A 614 5.13 -21.51 14.67
CA THR A 614 4.70 -22.56 13.74
C THR A 614 5.19 -22.21 12.34
N LEU A 615 5.75 -23.18 11.63
CA LEU A 615 6.16 -23.06 10.24
C LEU A 615 5.04 -23.61 9.35
N ASP A 616 4.54 -22.75 8.46
CA ASP A 616 3.51 -23.12 7.49
C ASP A 616 4.12 -23.63 6.17
N ASP A 617 3.28 -23.89 5.16
CA ASP A 617 3.69 -24.38 3.85
C ASP A 617 4.65 -23.43 3.09
N LYS A 618 4.75 -22.17 3.53
CA LYS A 618 5.60 -21.13 2.93
C LYS A 618 7.05 -21.16 3.45
N ALA A 619 7.32 -21.97 4.47
CA ALA A 619 8.60 -21.96 5.16
C ALA A 619 9.79 -22.32 4.25
N PHE A 620 9.66 -23.37 3.43
CA PHE A 620 10.77 -23.93 2.66
C PHE A 620 10.54 -23.90 1.15
N ARG A 621 9.35 -23.56 0.69
CA ARG A 621 8.95 -23.63 -0.73
C ARG A 621 9.58 -22.53 -1.59
N TYR A 622 9.71 -22.82 -2.87
CA TYR A 622 9.99 -21.87 -3.93
C TYR A 622 9.10 -22.17 -5.15
N TRP A 623 8.85 -21.20 -6.00
CA TRP A 623 8.09 -21.43 -7.24
C TRP A 623 9.02 -21.98 -8.33
N ASN A 624 8.68 -23.13 -8.86
CA ASN A 624 9.44 -23.75 -9.93
C ASN A 624 8.77 -23.53 -11.29
N THR A 625 9.39 -22.71 -12.13
CA THR A 625 8.87 -22.34 -13.46
C THR A 625 8.90 -23.49 -14.49
N LYS A 626 9.50 -24.64 -14.20
CA LYS A 626 9.46 -25.83 -15.05
C LYS A 626 8.29 -26.76 -14.73
N THR A 627 7.93 -26.88 -13.45
CA THR A 627 6.81 -27.70 -12.99
C THR A 627 5.53 -26.90 -12.85
N ASP A 628 5.63 -25.55 -12.92
CA ASP A 628 4.55 -24.60 -12.69
C ASP A 628 3.85 -24.84 -11.34
N SER A 629 4.64 -25.08 -10.29
CA SER A 629 4.18 -25.44 -8.95
C SER A 629 5.14 -25.02 -7.85
N TRP A 630 4.61 -24.99 -6.61
CA TRP A 630 5.44 -24.83 -5.42
C TRP A 630 6.22 -26.12 -5.15
N GLU A 631 7.54 -25.97 -5.01
CA GLU A 631 8.47 -27.07 -4.78
C GLU A 631 9.33 -26.80 -3.55
N VAL A 632 9.90 -27.86 -2.98
CA VAL A 632 10.83 -27.77 -1.86
C VAL A 632 12.17 -28.37 -2.29
N GLU A 633 13.25 -27.60 -2.15
CA GLU A 633 14.60 -28.13 -2.35
C GLU A 633 15.02 -28.88 -1.10
N GLY A 634 15.28 -30.19 -1.21
CA GLY A 634 15.67 -31.03 -0.06
C GLY A 634 17.06 -30.69 0.49
N GLY A 635 17.31 -31.04 1.75
CA GLY A 635 18.57 -30.91 2.44
C GLY A 635 18.51 -30.01 3.69
N SER A 636 19.68 -29.53 4.11
CA SER A 636 19.83 -28.74 5.33
C SER A 636 19.36 -27.31 5.15
N TYR A 637 18.61 -26.81 6.12
CA TYR A 637 18.20 -25.41 6.24
C TYR A 637 18.64 -24.87 7.60
N GLU A 638 19.10 -23.61 7.60
CA GLU A 638 19.37 -22.87 8.83
C GLU A 638 18.11 -22.12 9.30
N ILE A 639 17.68 -22.42 10.50
CA ILE A 639 16.68 -21.66 11.24
C ILE A 639 17.42 -20.60 12.03
N ARG A 640 17.16 -19.34 11.75
CA ARG A 640 17.80 -18.17 12.34
C ARG A 640 16.77 -17.37 13.12
N VAL A 641 16.93 -17.29 14.45
CA VAL A 641 16.01 -16.53 15.31
C VAL A 641 16.72 -15.30 15.86
N GLY A 642 16.10 -14.15 15.68
CA GLY A 642 16.73 -12.88 16.06
C GLY A 642 15.75 -11.78 16.44
N ALA A 643 16.30 -10.63 16.83
CA ALA A 643 15.59 -9.40 17.14
C ALA A 643 15.48 -8.44 15.91
N SER A 644 16.20 -8.74 14.84
CA SER A 644 16.11 -8.13 13.52
C SER A 644 16.73 -9.05 12.47
N SER A 645 16.62 -8.71 11.20
CA SER A 645 17.28 -9.45 10.11
C SER A 645 18.81 -9.47 10.23
N ALA A 646 19.41 -8.53 10.95
CA ALA A 646 20.86 -8.42 11.17
C ALA A 646 21.31 -8.81 12.60
N ASP A 647 20.37 -8.94 13.55
CA ASP A 647 20.64 -9.35 14.93
C ASP A 647 20.11 -10.76 15.16
N ILE A 648 20.81 -11.77 14.58
CA ILE A 648 20.51 -13.18 14.78
C ILE A 648 21.15 -13.65 16.09
N ARG A 649 20.36 -14.17 17.00
CA ARG A 649 20.77 -14.55 18.35
C ARG A 649 20.90 -16.06 18.55
N LEU A 650 20.06 -16.84 17.88
CA LEU A 650 20.08 -18.29 17.93
C LEU A 650 19.97 -18.88 16.53
N THR A 651 20.68 -20.00 16.30
CA THR A 651 20.64 -20.72 15.03
C THR A 651 20.53 -22.22 15.27
N ALA A 652 19.73 -22.90 14.47
CA ALA A 652 19.62 -24.36 14.43
C ALA A 652 19.60 -24.83 12.98
N VAL A 653 19.98 -26.08 12.74
CA VAL A 653 19.89 -26.73 11.43
C VAL A 653 18.77 -27.75 11.44
N VAL A 654 17.94 -27.75 10.39
CA VAL A 654 16.90 -28.76 10.20
C VAL A 654 17.04 -29.39 8.81
N GLU A 655 16.82 -30.72 8.74
CA GLU A 655 16.77 -31.44 7.49
C GLU A 655 15.35 -31.46 6.97
N VAL A 656 15.16 -31.09 5.71
CA VAL A 656 13.86 -31.02 5.05
C VAL A 656 13.85 -31.91 3.83
N ALA A 657 12.80 -32.74 3.70
CA ALA A 657 12.60 -33.56 2.52
C ALA A 657 12.23 -32.69 1.32
N GLY A 658 12.89 -32.91 0.18
CA GLY A 658 12.58 -32.21 -1.07
C GLY A 658 11.47 -32.88 -1.87
N THR A 659 10.97 -32.15 -2.87
CA THR A 659 10.01 -32.64 -3.85
C THR A 659 10.65 -33.27 -5.10
N GLU A 660 12.00 -33.31 -5.15
CA GLU A 660 12.82 -33.85 -6.26
C GLU A 660 12.55 -33.19 -7.62
N ALA A 661 12.09 -31.96 -7.63
CA ALA A 661 11.80 -31.20 -8.84
C ALA A 661 13.09 -30.78 -9.57
N PRO A 662 13.05 -30.69 -10.93
CA PRO A 662 14.21 -30.26 -11.72
C PRO A 662 14.56 -28.79 -11.41
N ASN A 663 15.85 -28.46 -11.33
CA ASN A 663 16.27 -27.07 -11.18
C ASN A 663 15.78 -26.23 -12.39
N PRO A 664 14.95 -25.16 -12.20
CA PRO A 664 14.40 -24.35 -13.28
C PRO A 664 15.47 -23.57 -14.07
N TYR A 665 16.64 -23.37 -13.47
CA TYR A 665 17.75 -22.60 -14.04
C TYR A 665 18.92 -23.46 -14.52
N ALA A 666 18.79 -24.79 -14.52
CA ALA A 666 19.84 -25.68 -15.02
C ALA A 666 20.24 -25.33 -16.46
N GLY A 667 21.53 -25.04 -16.66
CA GLY A 667 22.11 -24.64 -17.96
C GLY A 667 21.91 -23.15 -18.32
N LYS A 668 21.31 -22.35 -17.45
CA LYS A 668 21.22 -20.89 -17.58
C LYS A 668 22.36 -20.21 -16.82
N SER A 669 22.87 -19.10 -17.34
CA SER A 669 23.87 -18.26 -16.65
C SER A 669 23.15 -17.05 -16.07
N LEU A 670 23.08 -16.96 -14.73
CA LEU A 670 22.36 -15.92 -13.99
C LEU A 670 23.24 -15.35 -12.85
N PRO A 671 24.47 -14.87 -13.13
CA PRO A 671 25.44 -14.51 -12.08
C PRO A 671 24.99 -13.36 -11.17
N HIS A 672 24.19 -12.41 -11.68
CA HIS A 672 23.65 -11.33 -10.84
C HIS A 672 22.62 -11.88 -9.85
N TYR A 673 21.75 -12.81 -10.27
CA TYR A 673 20.76 -13.42 -9.40
C TYR A 673 21.38 -14.42 -8.41
N GLU A 674 22.41 -15.15 -8.82
CA GLU A 674 23.17 -16.06 -7.94
C GLU A 674 23.91 -15.31 -6.84
N SER A 675 24.41 -14.11 -7.13
CA SER A 675 25.16 -13.27 -6.18
C SER A 675 24.27 -12.25 -5.43
N GLY A 676 23.02 -12.03 -5.86
CA GLY A 676 22.14 -10.97 -5.38
C GLY A 676 22.54 -9.55 -5.80
N LYS A 677 23.57 -9.35 -6.62
CA LYS A 677 24.06 -8.04 -7.08
C LYS A 677 23.25 -7.52 -8.27
N VAL A 678 21.97 -7.26 -8.03
CA VAL A 678 20.95 -7.04 -9.07
C VAL A 678 20.74 -5.59 -9.52
N GLN A 679 21.55 -4.64 -9.06
CA GLN A 679 21.40 -3.23 -9.45
C GLN A 679 21.56 -2.97 -10.95
N SER A 680 22.37 -3.76 -11.65
CA SER A 680 22.74 -3.52 -13.06
C SER A 680 22.65 -4.81 -13.89
N VAL A 681 21.53 -5.54 -13.76
CA VAL A 681 21.32 -6.78 -14.52
C VAL A 681 21.28 -6.47 -16.03
N PRO A 682 22.15 -7.09 -16.86
CA PRO A 682 22.16 -6.91 -18.31
C PRO A 682 20.88 -7.43 -18.97
N ASP A 683 20.52 -6.87 -20.13
CA ASP A 683 19.34 -7.29 -20.90
C ASP A 683 19.34 -8.79 -21.19
N ALA A 684 20.47 -9.35 -21.64
CA ALA A 684 20.59 -10.77 -21.98
C ALA A 684 20.34 -11.70 -20.77
N GLU A 685 20.78 -11.32 -19.57
CA GLU A 685 20.53 -12.08 -18.36
C GLU A 685 19.07 -11.95 -17.90
N TRP A 686 18.50 -10.73 -17.99
CA TRP A 686 17.09 -10.50 -17.71
C TRP A 686 16.17 -11.28 -18.65
N GLU A 687 16.45 -11.27 -19.96
CA GLU A 687 15.73 -12.08 -20.95
C GLU A 687 15.88 -13.59 -20.68
N THR A 688 17.06 -14.03 -20.22
CA THR A 688 17.31 -15.43 -19.83
C THR A 688 16.44 -15.82 -18.61
N LEU A 689 16.31 -14.94 -17.62
CA LEU A 689 15.43 -15.16 -16.46
C LEU A 689 13.96 -15.19 -16.87
N MET A 690 13.53 -14.20 -17.66
CA MET A 690 12.16 -14.06 -18.15
C MET A 690 11.74 -15.17 -19.11
N GLY A 691 12.70 -15.81 -19.78
CA GLY A 691 12.43 -16.77 -20.86
C GLY A 691 11.81 -16.15 -22.13
N ARG A 692 11.91 -14.82 -22.28
CA ARG A 692 11.39 -14.05 -23.42
C ARG A 692 12.15 -12.75 -23.59
N LEU A 693 12.01 -12.15 -24.78
CA LEU A 693 12.61 -10.83 -25.07
C LEU A 693 11.94 -9.73 -24.26
N ILE A 694 12.70 -8.67 -24.00
CA ILE A 694 12.21 -7.45 -23.36
C ILE A 694 11.15 -6.80 -24.25
N PRO A 695 9.97 -6.45 -23.70
CA PRO A 695 8.95 -5.72 -24.47
C PRO A 695 9.46 -4.37 -24.98
N GLU A 696 9.09 -4.01 -26.20
CA GLU A 696 9.41 -2.71 -26.78
C GLU A 696 8.79 -1.57 -25.97
N ASP A 697 9.61 -0.63 -25.50
CA ASP A 697 9.19 0.52 -24.70
C ASP A 697 8.88 1.74 -25.60
N LYS A 698 7.86 1.60 -26.47
CA LYS A 698 7.44 2.66 -27.41
C LYS A 698 6.07 3.22 -27.04
N VAL A 699 5.94 4.55 -27.12
CA VAL A 699 4.62 5.21 -27.06
C VAL A 699 3.80 4.80 -28.28
N ARG A 700 2.62 4.25 -28.04
CA ARG A 700 1.64 3.89 -29.07
C ARG A 700 0.48 4.86 -29.02
N ILE A 701 0.03 5.36 -30.16
CA ILE A 701 -1.16 6.21 -30.26
C ILE A 701 -2.39 5.29 -30.30
N ASP A 702 -2.90 4.97 -29.13
CA ASP A 702 -4.08 4.12 -28.90
C ASP A 702 -4.91 4.65 -27.70
N ARG A 703 -5.94 3.93 -27.28
CA ARG A 703 -6.78 4.27 -26.13
C ARG A 703 -6.02 4.35 -24.80
N ASN A 704 -4.87 3.70 -24.72
CA ASN A 704 -4.01 3.64 -23.52
C ASN A 704 -2.91 4.71 -23.52
N MET A 705 -2.85 5.57 -24.54
CA MET A 705 -2.02 6.75 -24.53
C MET A 705 -2.47 7.72 -23.42
N THR A 706 -1.54 8.19 -22.59
CA THR A 706 -1.85 9.17 -21.55
C THR A 706 -2.01 10.57 -22.13
N LEU A 707 -2.72 11.45 -21.39
CA LEU A 707 -2.82 12.86 -21.79
C LEU A 707 -1.44 13.53 -21.80
N GLY A 708 -0.52 13.10 -20.95
CA GLY A 708 0.89 13.54 -20.93
C GLY A 708 1.71 13.11 -22.14
N GLU A 709 1.28 12.06 -22.85
CA GLU A 709 1.94 11.57 -24.06
C GLU A 709 1.36 12.21 -25.35
N LEU A 710 0.35 13.07 -25.27
CA LEU A 710 -0.26 13.74 -26.42
C LEU A 710 0.71 14.65 -27.19
N ASN A 711 1.89 14.96 -26.65
CA ASN A 711 3.01 15.59 -27.38
C ASN A 711 3.53 14.75 -28.53
N HIS A 712 3.32 13.41 -28.52
CA HIS A 712 3.64 12.50 -29.62
C HIS A 712 2.54 12.45 -30.69
N SER A 713 1.42 13.17 -30.46
CA SER A 713 0.30 13.26 -31.42
C SER A 713 0.68 14.04 -32.68
N ARG A 714 0.03 13.67 -33.77
CA ARG A 714 0.10 14.40 -35.05
C ARG A 714 -1.00 15.47 -35.17
N SER A 715 -1.83 15.65 -34.12
CA SER A 715 -2.90 16.63 -34.07
C SER A 715 -2.50 17.91 -33.34
N PRO A 716 -2.70 19.10 -33.94
CA PRO A 716 -2.43 20.35 -33.24
C PRO A 716 -3.36 20.57 -32.03
N ILE A 717 -4.57 20.01 -32.03
CA ILE A 717 -5.53 20.10 -30.92
C ILE A 717 -5.03 19.27 -29.75
N CYS A 718 -4.66 18.01 -29.99
CA CYS A 718 -4.09 17.14 -28.94
C CYS A 718 -2.79 17.74 -28.38
N TRP A 719 -1.93 18.31 -29.23
CA TRP A 719 -0.72 18.97 -28.79
C TRP A 719 -1.02 20.21 -27.92
N LEU A 720 -2.05 20.99 -28.25
CA LEU A 720 -2.50 22.13 -27.44
C LEU A 720 -3.01 21.68 -26.07
N VAL A 721 -3.79 20.60 -26.00
CA VAL A 721 -4.24 20.00 -24.72
C VAL A 721 -3.05 19.59 -23.87
N TRP A 722 -2.08 18.90 -24.47
CA TRP A 722 -0.83 18.56 -23.80
C TRP A 722 -0.11 19.80 -23.26
N LEU A 723 0.04 20.85 -24.11
CA LEU A 723 0.75 22.07 -23.73
C LEU A 723 0.11 22.76 -22.52
N VAL A 724 -1.22 22.82 -22.48
CA VAL A 724 -1.97 23.40 -21.35
C VAL A 724 -1.71 22.59 -20.08
N LEU A 725 -1.92 21.28 -20.10
CA LEU A 725 -1.71 20.40 -18.93
C LEU A 725 -0.25 20.43 -18.47
N HIS A 726 0.69 20.35 -19.41
CA HIS A 726 2.12 20.41 -19.11
C HIS A 726 2.54 21.74 -18.47
N THR A 727 1.99 22.86 -18.97
CA THR A 727 2.26 24.20 -18.44
C THR A 727 1.70 24.36 -17.02
N LEU A 728 0.46 23.92 -16.79
CA LEU A 728 -0.18 23.95 -15.47
C LEU A 728 0.60 23.10 -14.47
N LEU A 729 0.97 21.88 -14.87
CA LEU A 729 1.74 20.95 -14.02
C LEU A 729 3.12 21.55 -13.68
N THR A 730 3.85 22.02 -14.69
CA THR A 730 5.17 22.65 -14.50
C THR A 730 5.10 23.89 -13.62
N ALA A 731 4.07 24.72 -13.79
CA ALA A 731 3.85 25.90 -12.96
C ALA A 731 3.54 25.51 -11.50
N SER A 732 2.82 24.43 -11.27
CA SER A 732 2.55 23.92 -9.91
C SER A 732 3.83 23.43 -9.22
N TYR A 733 4.69 22.68 -9.94
CA TYR A 733 6.00 22.25 -9.43
C TYR A 733 6.90 23.45 -9.08
N LYS A 734 6.97 24.47 -9.96
CA LYS A 734 7.77 25.69 -9.69
C LYS A 734 7.30 26.46 -8.46
N ARG A 735 6.02 26.34 -8.09
CA ARG A 735 5.48 26.93 -6.86
C ARG A 735 5.72 26.08 -5.60
N GLY A 736 6.35 24.91 -5.73
CA GLY A 736 6.56 23.97 -4.63
C GLY A 736 5.27 23.30 -4.13
N LYS A 737 4.19 23.37 -4.91
CA LYS A 737 2.90 22.73 -4.62
C LYS A 737 2.39 22.05 -5.88
N PRO A 738 2.82 20.80 -6.18
CA PRO A 738 2.29 20.03 -7.29
C PRO A 738 0.77 19.94 -7.22
N ASP A 739 0.10 20.24 -8.33
CA ASP A 739 -1.35 20.11 -8.44
C ASP A 739 -1.69 18.65 -8.74
N LEU A 740 -2.16 17.93 -7.73
CA LEU A 740 -2.48 16.51 -7.81
C LEU A 740 -3.56 16.20 -8.86
N ASN A 741 -4.55 17.10 -9.06
CA ASN A 741 -5.58 16.93 -10.08
C ASN A 741 -4.99 17.00 -11.48
N VAL A 742 -4.18 18.03 -11.75
CA VAL A 742 -3.52 18.19 -13.05
C VAL A 742 -2.59 17.01 -13.32
N MET A 743 -1.86 16.55 -12.29
CA MET A 743 -0.95 15.42 -12.41
C MET A 743 -1.70 14.10 -12.66
N PHE A 744 -2.82 13.86 -11.95
CA PHE A 744 -3.69 12.72 -12.23
C PHE A 744 -4.18 12.72 -13.67
N GLN A 745 -4.70 13.85 -14.14
CA GLN A 745 -5.13 13.99 -15.53
C GLN A 745 -3.98 13.79 -16.51
N TYR A 746 -2.81 14.36 -16.24
CA TYR A 746 -1.62 14.22 -17.09
C TYR A 746 -1.20 12.75 -17.28
N ASN A 747 -1.28 11.93 -16.24
CA ASN A 747 -0.93 10.52 -16.27
C ASN A 747 -2.09 9.60 -16.66
N MET A 748 -3.30 10.13 -16.81
CA MET A 748 -4.51 9.37 -17.14
C MET A 748 -4.52 8.95 -18.62
N PRO A 749 -4.79 7.66 -18.96
CA PRO A 749 -4.95 7.23 -20.33
C PRO A 749 -6.27 7.71 -20.93
N LEU A 750 -6.33 7.88 -22.26
CA LEU A 750 -7.52 8.35 -22.97
C LEU A 750 -8.78 7.53 -22.66
N ARG A 751 -8.64 6.18 -22.50
CA ARG A 751 -9.78 5.32 -22.16
C ARG A 751 -10.46 5.70 -20.83
N ALA A 752 -9.67 6.19 -19.87
CA ALA A 752 -10.21 6.55 -18.56
C ALA A 752 -11.21 7.70 -18.62
N LEU A 753 -11.16 8.53 -19.66
CA LEU A 753 -12.20 9.54 -19.93
C LEU A 753 -13.60 8.90 -20.07
N ALA A 754 -13.69 7.75 -20.74
CA ALA A 754 -14.97 7.04 -20.86
C ALA A 754 -15.36 6.28 -19.59
N LYS A 755 -14.39 5.86 -18.80
CA LYS A 755 -14.63 5.03 -17.61
C LYS A 755 -14.96 5.84 -16.35
N MET A 756 -14.63 7.16 -16.30
CA MET A 756 -14.71 7.98 -15.09
C MET A 756 -15.69 9.18 -15.20
N THR A 757 -16.41 9.35 -16.31
CA THR A 757 -17.25 10.53 -16.54
C THR A 757 -18.76 10.27 -16.41
N ASN A 758 -19.13 9.18 -15.73
CA ASN A 758 -20.53 8.78 -15.54
C ASN A 758 -21.32 8.76 -16.87
N GLY A 759 -20.72 8.19 -17.92
CA GLY A 759 -21.35 8.08 -19.23
C GLY A 759 -21.40 9.36 -20.07
N ALA A 760 -20.79 10.46 -19.62
CA ALA A 760 -20.71 11.69 -20.42
C ALA A 760 -19.83 11.52 -21.66
N ILE A 761 -18.72 10.77 -21.53
CA ILE A 761 -17.84 10.44 -22.65
C ILE A 761 -17.95 8.93 -22.93
N SER A 762 -18.20 8.58 -24.20
CA SER A 762 -18.22 7.18 -24.62
C SER A 762 -16.87 6.73 -25.19
N MET A 763 -16.64 5.41 -25.24
CA MET A 763 -15.44 4.86 -25.89
C MET A 763 -15.39 5.20 -27.39
N GLY A 764 -16.55 5.39 -28.04
CA GLY A 764 -16.61 5.87 -29.41
C GLY A 764 -16.05 7.30 -29.59
N MET A 765 -16.28 8.18 -28.59
CA MET A 765 -15.66 9.52 -28.57
C MET A 765 -14.15 9.42 -28.35
N VAL A 766 -13.70 8.53 -27.46
CA VAL A 766 -12.26 8.27 -27.24
C VAL A 766 -11.59 7.77 -28.52
N ASP A 767 -12.25 6.91 -29.30
CA ASP A 767 -11.75 6.49 -30.62
C ASP A 767 -11.58 7.67 -31.57
N GLY A 768 -12.50 8.64 -31.52
CA GLY A 768 -12.39 9.88 -32.30
C GLY A 768 -11.13 10.68 -31.90
N ILE A 769 -10.86 10.81 -30.60
CA ILE A 769 -9.65 11.46 -30.07
C ILE A 769 -8.39 10.71 -30.52
N VAL A 770 -8.41 9.38 -30.48
CA VAL A 770 -7.29 8.55 -30.98
C VAL A 770 -7.05 8.74 -32.47
N MET A 771 -8.12 8.87 -33.29
CA MET A 771 -8.01 9.19 -34.73
C MET A 771 -7.40 10.59 -34.94
N GLU A 772 -7.82 11.58 -34.17
CA GLU A 772 -7.20 12.91 -34.18
C GLU A 772 -5.71 12.82 -33.88
N ALA A 773 -5.34 12.13 -32.79
CA ALA A 773 -3.95 11.96 -32.38
C ALA A 773 -3.09 11.27 -33.45
N LYS A 774 -3.66 10.37 -34.25
CA LYS A 774 -3.00 9.71 -35.38
C LYS A 774 -2.81 10.63 -36.59
N GLY A 775 -3.39 11.84 -36.58
CA GLY A 775 -3.29 12.82 -37.67
C GLY A 775 -4.53 12.91 -38.54
N PHE A 776 -5.60 12.16 -38.29
CA PHE A 776 -6.90 12.26 -38.96
C PHE A 776 -7.81 13.25 -38.21
N TRP A 777 -7.28 14.43 -37.88
CA TRP A 777 -7.87 15.35 -36.91
C TRP A 777 -9.28 15.85 -37.28
N ILE A 778 -9.59 16.14 -38.55
CA ILE A 778 -10.94 16.52 -38.96
C ILE A 778 -11.91 15.35 -38.82
N ILE A 779 -11.54 14.17 -39.30
CA ILE A 779 -12.37 12.96 -39.23
C ILE A 779 -12.58 12.55 -37.77
N GLY A 780 -11.53 12.63 -36.96
CA GLY A 780 -11.55 12.35 -35.52
C GLY A 780 -12.53 13.30 -34.82
N LEU A 781 -12.44 14.59 -35.03
CA LEU A 781 -13.35 15.60 -34.48
C LEU A 781 -14.81 15.36 -34.89
N CYS A 782 -15.06 15.10 -36.18
CA CYS A 782 -16.40 14.74 -36.65
C CYS A 782 -16.93 13.48 -35.93
N ARG A 783 -16.07 12.48 -35.75
CA ARG A 783 -16.44 11.26 -35.01
C ARG A 783 -16.76 11.57 -33.54
N VAL A 784 -15.96 12.37 -32.85
CA VAL A 784 -16.26 12.81 -31.47
C VAL A 784 -17.64 13.42 -31.37
N ILE A 785 -17.98 14.36 -32.27
CA ILE A 785 -19.29 15.04 -32.28
C ILE A 785 -20.44 14.06 -32.55
N VAL A 786 -20.31 13.20 -33.53
CA VAL A 786 -21.34 12.21 -33.88
C VAL A 786 -21.56 11.22 -32.72
N GLU A 787 -20.46 10.69 -32.16
CA GLU A 787 -20.54 9.76 -31.02
C GLU A 787 -21.05 10.43 -29.75
N ALA A 788 -20.80 11.72 -29.53
CA ALA A 788 -21.39 12.47 -28.42
C ALA A 788 -22.92 12.54 -28.51
N VAL A 789 -23.47 12.93 -29.67
CA VAL A 789 -24.92 12.96 -29.89
C VAL A 789 -25.53 11.57 -29.76
N LYS A 790 -24.91 10.57 -30.37
CA LYS A 790 -25.34 9.17 -30.29
C LYS A 790 -25.33 8.65 -28.85
N ASN A 791 -24.28 8.96 -28.08
CA ASN A 791 -24.15 8.55 -26.68
C ASN A 791 -25.29 9.11 -25.82
N VAL A 792 -25.63 10.38 -25.95
CA VAL A 792 -26.75 10.99 -25.21
C VAL A 792 -28.06 10.26 -25.51
N ILE A 793 -28.38 10.05 -26.80
CA ILE A 793 -29.59 9.35 -27.21
C ILE A 793 -29.64 7.93 -26.64
N LEU A 794 -28.55 7.17 -26.78
CA LEU A 794 -28.47 5.80 -26.32
C LEU A 794 -28.53 5.68 -24.79
N ASN A 795 -27.92 6.61 -24.04
CA ASN A 795 -28.02 6.63 -22.60
C ASN A 795 -29.43 6.90 -22.10
N VAL A 796 -30.16 7.89 -22.71
CA VAL A 796 -31.56 8.17 -22.37
C VAL A 796 -32.44 6.95 -22.65
N GLN A 797 -32.25 6.29 -23.79
CA GLN A 797 -33.02 5.08 -24.16
C GLN A 797 -32.74 3.91 -23.20
N LEU A 798 -31.48 3.69 -22.87
CA LEU A 798 -31.07 2.62 -21.96
C LEU A 798 -31.66 2.84 -20.54
N GLU A 799 -31.45 4.03 -19.97
CA GLU A 799 -31.99 4.34 -18.65
C GLU A 799 -33.53 4.27 -18.60
N GLY A 800 -34.20 4.66 -19.71
CA GLY A 800 -35.67 4.50 -19.85
C GLY A 800 -36.09 3.01 -19.78
N ARG A 801 -35.34 2.10 -20.43
CA ARG A 801 -35.61 0.66 -20.37
C ARG A 801 -35.31 0.08 -18.98
N LEU A 802 -34.16 0.43 -18.42
CA LEU A 802 -33.76 -0.08 -17.10
C LEU A 802 -34.70 0.36 -15.95
N ARG A 803 -35.30 1.56 -16.03
CA ARG A 803 -36.30 2.05 -15.05
C ARG A 803 -37.67 1.39 -15.20
N ASN A 804 -38.07 1.06 -16.43
CA ASN A 804 -39.39 0.49 -16.71
C ASN A 804 -39.46 -1.04 -16.56
N SER A 805 -38.34 -1.70 -16.59
CA SER A 805 -38.17 -3.14 -16.35
C SER A 805 -37.91 -3.44 -14.87
#